data_4b45bd1338304150f48e37e494fab496
#
_entry.id   4b45bd1338304150f48e37e494fab496
#
_cell.length_a   1.000
_cell.length_b   1.000
_cell.length_c   1.000
_cell.angle_alpha   90.00
_cell.angle_beta   90.00
_cell.angle_gamma   90.00
#
_symmetry.space_group_name_H-M   'P 1'
#
loop_
_entity.id
_entity.type
_entity.pdbx_description
1 polymer ?
#
loop_
_entity_poly.entity_id
_entity_poly.type
_entity_poly.pdbx_seq_one_letter_code
_entity_poly.pdbx_strand_id
1 'polypeptide(L)'
;MNSRALRFAGPAILAAVALVALVGSLAFGGGAAPLLVGDPGPVVRWMLPVAQLAVNLSAAVMVGALVLALFGLRAGERPFEAAVDAASVGAAIFTVAAAATAYLTFLNVFNATPSAGEVFGRQLGDFLVGTELGLAWLLTTLFGAVLTVLTFAFRGWTATLLIAALAVVALIPMATQGHSGDEADHNIAVTALALHIGGAAVWVGGLLTLTVVRGHLDRERMLALLRRYSSVALAVFVVVAGSGIARATVGVVSWEYLVSPYGAILLTKVAALLLVGVLGAVYRLRLIEGIRTAATAHRFWWFIAVEFAVLGLASGAAVALSRTPPPVDTTLPLPAVRTPSEFLTGAPLPPEFTLQRWLTMWDIDLLWLFVVGFGLFFYLVGVWRLHRRGDRWPIYRTVLWVAGLALLAWVTCGPMNAYQDYLFSIHMLGHMLLTMAIPMFLVVGAPVTLAARAIHRRTDGTRGGREWILWAVHTPFAKLVSHPLVAAAVFIGSLWLFYYSDLFRWSLYDHLGHEWMVAHFLISGYLFVQSLIGIDPVPLRYPYPFRLLTLLGVMAMHAFFGLAIMMSNALFVAEWFGSMGRTWGPTPLEDQYVGGGIAWSVGEIPTLILAIVVAIQWSQSDERAQRRADRHADRTDEQELKEYNARLAALAERDARAGR
;
A
#
# COMPACT_ATOMS: atom_id res chain seq x y z
N MET A 1 -8.70 -19.04 -34.73
CA MET A 1 -7.67 -19.68 -33.88
C MET A 1 -8.37 -20.53 -32.82
N ASN A 2 -8.04 -21.82 -32.74
CA ASN A 2 -8.61 -22.74 -31.74
C ASN A 2 -8.33 -22.25 -30.32
N SER A 3 -9.26 -22.46 -29.40
CA SER A 3 -9.16 -21.99 -28.00
C SER A 3 -7.87 -22.48 -27.28
N ARG A 4 -7.33 -23.63 -27.67
CA ARG A 4 -6.05 -24.15 -27.18
C ARG A 4 -4.84 -23.35 -27.70
N ALA A 5 -4.87 -22.91 -28.97
CA ALA A 5 -3.77 -22.13 -29.55
C ALA A 5 -3.60 -20.75 -28.88
N LEU A 6 -4.68 -20.06 -28.53
CA LEU A 6 -4.63 -18.76 -27.85
C LEU A 6 -4.11 -18.82 -26.42
N ARG A 7 -4.29 -19.96 -25.74
CA ARG A 7 -3.78 -20.18 -24.38
C ARG A 7 -2.26 -20.08 -24.30
N PHE A 8 -1.57 -20.49 -25.36
CA PHE A 8 -0.10 -20.45 -25.46
C PHE A 8 0.41 -19.28 -26.32
N ALA A 9 -0.38 -18.83 -27.30
CA ALA A 9 0.04 -17.75 -28.21
C ALA A 9 0.18 -16.40 -27.49
N GLY A 10 -0.72 -16.06 -26.55
CA GLY A 10 -0.64 -14.81 -25.80
C GLY A 10 0.64 -14.67 -24.99
N PRO A 11 0.95 -15.61 -24.07
CA PRO A 11 2.22 -15.63 -23.35
C PRO A 11 3.44 -15.65 -24.26
N ALA A 12 3.40 -16.43 -25.37
CA ALA A 12 4.49 -16.52 -26.31
C ALA A 12 4.73 -15.20 -27.07
N ILE A 13 3.66 -14.50 -27.50
CA ILE A 13 3.77 -13.17 -28.12
C ILE A 13 4.40 -12.17 -27.15
N LEU A 14 3.88 -12.13 -25.90
CA LEU A 14 4.42 -11.24 -24.87
C LEU A 14 5.93 -11.48 -24.68
N ALA A 15 6.31 -12.73 -24.44
CA ALA A 15 7.71 -13.08 -24.15
C ALA A 15 8.63 -12.84 -25.37
N ALA A 16 8.19 -13.21 -26.57
CA ALA A 16 8.97 -13.02 -27.79
C ALA A 16 9.18 -11.52 -28.10
N VAL A 17 8.11 -10.74 -28.05
CA VAL A 17 8.21 -9.28 -28.30
C VAL A 17 9.04 -8.61 -27.20
N ALA A 18 8.87 -9.02 -25.93
CA ALA A 18 9.66 -8.47 -24.84
C ALA A 18 11.17 -8.76 -25.01
N LEU A 19 11.51 -9.97 -25.43
CA LEU A 19 12.91 -10.34 -25.70
C LEU A 19 13.50 -9.54 -26.87
N VAL A 20 12.75 -9.43 -27.98
CA VAL A 20 13.18 -8.65 -29.15
C VAL A 20 13.33 -7.17 -28.78
N ALA A 21 12.37 -6.61 -28.04
CA ALA A 21 12.43 -5.23 -27.57
C ALA A 21 13.61 -4.99 -26.60
N LEU A 22 13.87 -5.95 -25.70
CA LEU A 22 15.02 -5.90 -24.79
C LEU A 22 16.34 -5.85 -25.57
N VAL A 23 16.56 -6.82 -26.47
CA VAL A 23 17.79 -6.92 -27.26
C VAL A 23 17.98 -5.68 -28.14
N GLY A 24 16.92 -5.25 -28.84
CA GLY A 24 16.97 -4.07 -29.69
C GLY A 24 17.25 -2.77 -28.90
N SER A 25 16.58 -2.59 -27.76
CA SER A 25 16.78 -1.42 -26.92
C SER A 25 18.16 -1.40 -26.23
N LEU A 26 18.68 -2.56 -25.78
CA LEU A 26 20.03 -2.65 -25.22
C LEU A 26 21.11 -2.33 -26.27
N ALA A 27 20.95 -2.82 -27.49
CA ALA A 27 21.88 -2.54 -28.59
C ALA A 27 21.84 -1.05 -28.97
N PHE A 28 20.64 -0.46 -29.04
CA PHE A 28 20.44 0.94 -29.37
C PHE A 28 20.91 1.89 -28.26
N GLY A 29 20.57 1.56 -26.99
CA GLY A 29 20.89 2.38 -25.82
C GLY A 29 22.30 2.21 -25.27
N GLY A 30 23.10 1.29 -25.83
CA GLY A 30 24.45 1.01 -25.34
C GLY A 30 24.49 0.25 -24.00
N GLY A 31 23.34 -0.20 -23.47
CA GLY A 31 23.25 -0.88 -22.17
C GLY A 31 23.95 -2.26 -22.09
N ALA A 32 24.36 -2.83 -23.23
CA ALA A 32 25.18 -4.04 -23.33
C ALA A 32 26.57 -3.77 -23.93
N ALA A 33 26.98 -2.51 -24.05
CA ALA A 33 28.32 -2.16 -24.54
C ALA A 33 29.41 -2.65 -23.59
N PRO A 34 30.62 -3.00 -24.12
CA PRO A 34 31.76 -3.33 -23.28
C PRO A 34 32.14 -2.17 -22.36
N LEU A 35 32.41 -2.48 -21.10
CA LEU A 35 32.89 -1.47 -20.14
C LEU A 35 34.41 -1.29 -20.34
N LEU A 36 34.88 -0.05 -20.19
CA LEU A 36 36.28 0.30 -20.28
C LEU A 36 37.12 -0.30 -19.14
N VAL A 37 36.51 -0.47 -17.97
CA VAL A 37 37.11 -1.04 -16.77
C VAL A 37 36.11 -1.99 -16.13
N GLY A 38 36.56 -3.17 -15.70
CA GLY A 38 35.72 -4.13 -15.00
C GLY A 38 34.62 -4.75 -15.88
N ASP A 39 34.91 -5.07 -17.17
CA ASP A 39 33.93 -5.69 -18.07
C ASP A 39 33.66 -7.14 -17.66
N PRO A 40 32.43 -7.51 -17.28
CA PRO A 40 32.07 -8.87 -16.86
C PRO A 40 31.96 -9.84 -18.05
N GLY A 41 32.21 -9.39 -19.25
CA GLY A 41 32.13 -10.16 -20.48
C GLY A 41 30.74 -10.25 -21.12
N PRO A 42 30.69 -10.67 -22.41
CA PRO A 42 29.46 -10.59 -23.20
C PRO A 42 28.32 -11.45 -22.64
N VAL A 43 28.62 -12.59 -22.03
CA VAL A 43 27.61 -13.48 -21.47
C VAL A 43 26.83 -12.76 -20.34
N VAL A 44 27.53 -12.15 -19.39
CA VAL A 44 26.91 -11.46 -18.27
C VAL A 44 26.13 -10.22 -18.74
N ARG A 45 26.73 -9.42 -19.65
CA ARG A 45 26.10 -8.21 -20.21
C ARG A 45 24.74 -8.48 -20.86
N TRP A 46 24.58 -9.62 -21.55
CA TRP A 46 23.34 -9.96 -22.23
C TRP A 46 22.39 -10.83 -21.39
N MET A 47 22.93 -11.78 -20.61
CA MET A 47 22.08 -12.70 -19.83
C MET A 47 21.48 -12.08 -18.58
N LEU A 48 22.17 -11.13 -17.94
CA LEU A 48 21.63 -10.46 -16.76
C LEU A 48 20.31 -9.72 -17.06
N PRO A 49 20.21 -8.87 -18.11
CA PRO A 49 18.92 -8.26 -18.48
C PRO A 49 17.84 -9.28 -18.87
N VAL A 50 18.23 -10.39 -19.52
CA VAL A 50 17.27 -11.46 -19.85
C VAL A 50 16.72 -12.13 -18.59
N ALA A 51 17.59 -12.41 -17.60
CA ALA A 51 17.17 -12.95 -16.30
C ALA A 51 16.25 -11.98 -15.55
N GLN A 52 16.56 -10.67 -15.55
CA GLN A 52 15.71 -9.62 -14.98
C GLN A 52 14.33 -9.54 -15.67
N LEU A 53 14.30 -9.67 -17.01
CA LEU A 53 13.03 -9.75 -17.75
C LEU A 53 12.21 -10.97 -17.33
N ALA A 54 12.86 -12.12 -17.15
CA ALA A 54 12.21 -13.35 -16.69
C ALA A 54 11.66 -13.19 -15.27
N VAL A 55 12.38 -12.55 -14.35
CA VAL A 55 11.88 -12.18 -13.00
C VAL A 55 10.61 -11.32 -13.11
N ASN A 56 10.65 -10.26 -13.90
CA ASN A 56 9.52 -9.33 -14.03
C ASN A 56 8.26 -10.00 -14.60
N LEU A 57 8.42 -10.79 -15.68
CA LEU A 57 7.29 -11.47 -16.32
C LEU A 57 6.72 -12.59 -15.44
N SER A 58 7.57 -13.35 -14.75
CA SER A 58 7.12 -14.41 -13.85
C SER A 58 6.48 -13.86 -12.58
N ALA A 59 6.98 -12.76 -12.01
CA ALA A 59 6.33 -12.02 -10.95
C ALA A 59 4.92 -11.55 -11.38
N ALA A 60 4.79 -11.04 -12.61
CA ALA A 60 3.50 -10.63 -13.15
C ALA A 60 2.53 -11.82 -13.26
N VAL A 61 2.96 -12.96 -13.77
CA VAL A 61 2.12 -14.18 -13.82
C VAL A 61 1.68 -14.59 -12.42
N MET A 62 2.60 -14.65 -11.47
CA MET A 62 2.35 -15.06 -10.09
C MET A 62 1.32 -14.14 -9.41
N VAL A 63 1.60 -12.84 -9.34
CA VAL A 63 0.77 -11.87 -8.64
C VAL A 63 -0.58 -11.69 -9.35
N GLY A 64 -0.56 -11.51 -10.67
CA GLY A 64 -1.79 -11.27 -11.43
C GLY A 64 -2.74 -12.47 -11.41
N ALA A 65 -2.22 -13.70 -11.41
CA ALA A 65 -3.04 -14.91 -11.29
C ALA A 65 -3.69 -15.04 -9.91
N LEU A 66 -2.95 -14.78 -8.83
CA LEU A 66 -3.48 -14.79 -7.47
C LEU A 66 -4.56 -13.71 -7.28
N VAL A 67 -4.31 -12.48 -7.75
CA VAL A 67 -5.28 -11.38 -7.67
C VAL A 67 -6.54 -11.70 -8.46
N LEU A 68 -6.42 -12.21 -9.70
CA LEU A 68 -7.59 -12.56 -10.51
C LEU A 68 -8.38 -13.72 -9.90
N ALA A 69 -7.71 -14.73 -9.33
CA ALA A 69 -8.36 -15.83 -8.63
C ALA A 69 -9.21 -15.31 -7.47
N LEU A 70 -8.66 -14.46 -6.63
CA LEU A 70 -9.31 -13.94 -5.44
C LEU A 70 -10.47 -12.98 -5.75
N PHE A 71 -10.32 -12.16 -6.77
CA PHE A 71 -11.27 -11.10 -7.10
C PHE A 71 -12.34 -11.52 -8.10
N GLY A 72 -12.04 -12.44 -9.01
CA GLY A 72 -12.87 -12.76 -10.15
C GLY A 72 -13.45 -14.17 -10.21
N LEU A 73 -12.83 -15.13 -9.52
CA LEU A 73 -13.14 -16.55 -9.64
C LEU A 73 -13.73 -17.12 -8.35
N ARG A 74 -14.37 -18.28 -8.47
CA ARG A 74 -14.98 -18.99 -7.35
C ARG A 74 -14.05 -20.09 -6.88
N ALA A 75 -13.68 -20.05 -5.60
CA ALA A 75 -12.83 -21.08 -4.98
C ALA A 75 -13.46 -22.48 -5.09
N GLY A 76 -12.62 -23.48 -5.32
CA GLY A 76 -13.03 -24.87 -5.47
C GLY A 76 -13.57 -25.23 -6.87
N GLU A 77 -13.52 -24.28 -7.84
CA GLU A 77 -13.86 -24.56 -9.23
C GLU A 77 -12.61 -24.61 -10.11
N ARG A 78 -12.70 -25.33 -11.23
CA ARG A 78 -11.62 -25.47 -12.23
C ARG A 78 -10.97 -24.16 -12.66
N PRO A 79 -11.70 -23.04 -12.93
CA PRO A 79 -11.08 -21.77 -13.30
C PRO A 79 -10.18 -21.19 -12.20
N PHE A 80 -10.58 -21.33 -10.93
CA PHE A 80 -9.78 -20.89 -9.79
C PHE A 80 -8.49 -21.73 -9.65
N GLU A 81 -8.63 -23.05 -9.75
CA GLU A 81 -7.50 -23.97 -9.72
C GLU A 81 -6.50 -23.67 -10.83
N ALA A 82 -7.00 -23.45 -12.07
CA ALA A 82 -6.14 -23.11 -13.21
C ALA A 82 -5.41 -21.76 -13.04
N ALA A 83 -6.01 -20.80 -12.36
CA ALA A 83 -5.35 -19.54 -12.03
C ALA A 83 -4.27 -19.77 -10.96
N VAL A 84 -4.53 -20.56 -9.92
CA VAL A 84 -3.51 -20.90 -8.91
C VAL A 84 -2.39 -21.76 -9.51
N ASP A 85 -2.69 -22.66 -10.46
CA ASP A 85 -1.65 -23.40 -11.22
C ASP A 85 -0.74 -22.46 -12.01
N ALA A 86 -1.32 -21.46 -12.67
CA ALA A 86 -0.54 -20.44 -13.37
C ALA A 86 0.35 -19.65 -12.38
N ALA A 87 -0.19 -19.30 -11.20
CA ALA A 87 0.60 -18.65 -10.14
C ALA A 87 1.75 -19.53 -9.66
N SER A 88 1.52 -20.86 -9.51
CA SER A 88 2.55 -21.82 -9.08
C SER A 88 3.69 -21.91 -10.09
N VAL A 89 3.37 -21.98 -11.37
CA VAL A 89 4.37 -21.97 -12.46
C VAL A 89 5.10 -20.63 -12.47
N GLY A 90 4.38 -19.51 -12.33
CA GLY A 90 4.97 -18.18 -12.19
C GLY A 90 5.95 -18.09 -11.05
N ALA A 91 5.59 -18.59 -9.85
CA ALA A 91 6.45 -18.59 -8.67
C ALA A 91 7.71 -19.43 -8.86
N ALA A 92 7.60 -20.62 -9.48
CA ALA A 92 8.75 -21.48 -9.76
C ALA A 92 9.73 -20.81 -10.73
N ILE A 93 9.23 -20.23 -11.83
CA ILE A 93 10.07 -19.49 -12.79
C ILE A 93 10.69 -18.26 -12.10
N PHE A 94 9.92 -17.54 -11.28
CA PHE A 94 10.40 -16.38 -10.52
C PHE A 94 11.59 -16.75 -9.62
N THR A 95 11.49 -17.85 -8.89
CA THR A 95 12.56 -18.34 -8.01
C THR A 95 13.85 -18.61 -8.78
N VAL A 96 13.75 -19.37 -9.88
CA VAL A 96 14.93 -19.72 -10.69
C VAL A 96 15.53 -18.49 -11.36
N ALA A 97 14.67 -17.60 -11.90
CA ALA A 97 15.10 -16.36 -12.53
C ALA A 97 15.74 -15.39 -11.53
N ALA A 98 15.21 -15.30 -10.30
CA ALA A 98 15.78 -14.48 -9.23
C ALA A 98 17.16 -15.00 -8.80
N ALA A 99 17.30 -16.30 -8.60
CA ALA A 99 18.60 -16.93 -8.29
C ALA A 99 19.63 -16.72 -9.42
N ALA A 100 19.22 -16.88 -10.67
CA ALA A 100 20.07 -16.59 -11.82
C ALA A 100 20.47 -15.11 -11.89
N THR A 101 19.54 -14.21 -11.59
CA THR A 101 19.82 -12.76 -11.54
C THR A 101 20.78 -12.42 -10.41
N ALA A 102 20.60 -12.99 -9.21
CA ALA A 102 21.52 -12.83 -8.08
C ALA A 102 22.95 -13.22 -8.46
N TYR A 103 23.10 -14.40 -9.07
CA TYR A 103 24.40 -14.91 -9.51
C TYR A 103 25.04 -14.04 -10.60
N LEU A 104 24.27 -13.66 -11.64
CA LEU A 104 24.77 -12.79 -12.70
C LEU A 104 25.08 -11.38 -12.22
N THR A 105 24.35 -10.88 -11.24
CA THR A 105 24.64 -9.58 -10.60
C THR A 105 25.94 -9.63 -9.82
N PHE A 106 26.20 -10.72 -9.09
CA PHE A 106 27.49 -10.95 -8.44
C PHE A 106 28.65 -10.92 -9.45
N LEU A 107 28.53 -11.66 -10.56
CA LEU A 107 29.55 -11.65 -11.62
C LEU A 107 29.74 -10.25 -12.21
N ASN A 108 28.65 -9.50 -12.37
CA ASN A 108 28.70 -8.14 -12.93
C ASN A 108 29.38 -7.12 -11.98
N VAL A 109 29.12 -7.21 -10.67
CA VAL A 109 29.64 -6.27 -9.67
C VAL A 109 31.09 -6.57 -9.31
N PHE A 110 31.42 -7.85 -9.08
CA PHE A 110 32.77 -8.26 -8.67
C PHE A 110 33.68 -8.58 -9.84
N ASN A 111 33.20 -8.54 -11.08
CA ASN A 111 33.94 -8.96 -12.28
C ASN A 111 34.55 -10.36 -12.11
N ALA A 112 33.86 -11.24 -11.37
CA ALA A 112 34.36 -12.54 -10.99
C ALA A 112 34.23 -13.52 -12.14
N THR A 113 35.29 -14.32 -12.35
CA THR A 113 35.23 -15.46 -13.29
C THR A 113 34.60 -16.66 -12.58
N PRO A 114 33.59 -17.32 -13.17
CA PRO A 114 32.98 -18.50 -12.59
C PRO A 114 33.99 -19.56 -12.18
N SER A 115 33.99 -20.00 -10.93
CA SER A 115 34.89 -20.98 -10.37
C SER A 115 34.18 -21.81 -9.29
N ALA A 116 34.59 -23.04 -9.08
CA ALA A 116 34.18 -23.89 -7.96
C ALA A 116 35.12 -23.76 -6.74
N GLY A 117 36.05 -22.79 -6.75
CA GLY A 117 37.02 -22.57 -5.68
C GLY A 117 36.42 -21.95 -4.44
N GLU A 118 37.05 -22.19 -3.28
CA GLU A 118 36.61 -21.69 -1.99
C GLU A 118 36.57 -20.16 -1.92
N VAL A 119 37.50 -19.47 -2.58
CA VAL A 119 37.55 -17.99 -2.63
C VAL A 119 36.31 -17.45 -3.34
N PHE A 120 35.94 -18.04 -4.47
CA PHE A 120 34.74 -17.67 -5.21
C PHE A 120 33.48 -17.88 -4.37
N GLY A 121 33.38 -19.02 -3.67
CA GLY A 121 32.25 -19.31 -2.78
C GLY A 121 32.11 -18.31 -1.63
N ARG A 122 33.24 -17.90 -1.00
CA ARG A 122 33.25 -16.86 0.04
C ARG A 122 32.83 -15.51 -0.52
N GLN A 123 33.37 -15.07 -1.63
CA GLN A 123 33.00 -13.80 -2.27
C GLN A 123 31.50 -13.74 -2.62
N LEU A 124 30.94 -14.85 -3.13
CA LEU A 124 29.51 -14.94 -3.40
C LEU A 124 28.69 -14.87 -2.10
N GLY A 125 29.14 -15.56 -1.04
CA GLY A 125 28.50 -15.47 0.28
C GLY A 125 28.52 -14.05 0.85
N ASP A 126 29.68 -13.42 0.82
CA ASP A 126 29.88 -12.04 1.30
C ASP A 126 29.01 -11.04 0.49
N PHE A 127 28.90 -11.23 -0.83
CA PHE A 127 27.99 -10.44 -1.64
C PHE A 127 26.54 -10.62 -1.19
N LEU A 128 26.06 -11.86 -1.07
CA LEU A 128 24.66 -12.15 -0.78
C LEU A 128 24.20 -11.68 0.60
N VAL A 129 25.09 -11.67 1.60
CA VAL A 129 24.75 -11.33 2.98
C VAL A 129 25.31 -9.97 3.42
N GLY A 130 26.43 -9.57 2.85
CA GLY A 130 27.17 -8.37 3.25
C GLY A 130 26.87 -7.13 2.42
N THR A 131 26.13 -7.23 1.31
CA THR A 131 25.74 -6.07 0.50
C THR A 131 24.22 -5.93 0.43
N GLU A 132 23.71 -4.68 0.39
CA GLU A 132 22.27 -4.42 0.24
C GLU A 132 21.71 -5.05 -1.04
N LEU A 133 22.42 -4.90 -2.15
CA LEU A 133 22.01 -5.47 -3.44
C LEU A 133 21.96 -7.00 -3.42
N GLY A 134 22.97 -7.64 -2.84
CA GLY A 134 23.02 -9.09 -2.69
C GLY A 134 21.92 -9.62 -1.78
N LEU A 135 21.71 -8.95 -0.63
CA LEU A 135 20.65 -9.29 0.32
C LEU A 135 19.26 -9.17 -0.31
N ALA A 136 19.03 -8.11 -1.09
CA ALA A 136 17.77 -7.93 -1.79
C ALA A 136 17.48 -9.06 -2.78
N TRP A 137 18.49 -9.53 -3.56
CA TRP A 137 18.34 -10.69 -4.45
C TRP A 137 18.20 -12.01 -3.70
N LEU A 138 18.91 -12.18 -2.59
CA LEU A 138 18.75 -13.34 -1.71
C LEU A 138 17.32 -13.43 -1.16
N LEU A 139 16.81 -12.33 -0.61
CA LEU A 139 15.43 -12.27 -0.09
C LEU A 139 14.40 -12.51 -1.20
N THR A 140 14.59 -11.91 -2.39
CA THR A 140 13.72 -12.15 -3.55
C THR A 140 13.67 -13.64 -3.91
N THR A 141 14.83 -14.31 -3.90
CA THR A 141 14.93 -15.75 -4.19
C THR A 141 14.26 -16.60 -3.11
N LEU A 142 14.49 -16.29 -1.83
CA LEU A 142 13.89 -17.00 -0.70
C LEU A 142 12.36 -16.83 -0.68
N PHE A 143 11.85 -15.61 -0.85
CA PHE A 143 10.41 -15.38 -1.01
C PHE A 143 9.84 -16.16 -2.18
N GLY A 144 10.53 -16.17 -3.32
CA GLY A 144 10.14 -16.95 -4.49
C GLY A 144 10.05 -18.45 -4.18
N ALA A 145 11.03 -19.01 -3.49
CA ALA A 145 11.05 -20.42 -3.08
C ALA A 145 9.88 -20.75 -2.14
N VAL A 146 9.64 -19.92 -1.11
CA VAL A 146 8.51 -20.07 -0.20
C VAL A 146 7.19 -19.98 -0.96
N LEU A 147 7.02 -18.98 -1.81
CA LEU A 147 5.81 -18.80 -2.63
C LEU A 147 5.58 -19.99 -3.56
N THR A 148 6.64 -20.55 -4.14
CA THR A 148 6.56 -21.76 -4.96
C THR A 148 5.97 -22.92 -4.14
N VAL A 149 6.53 -23.21 -2.98
CA VAL A 149 6.02 -24.28 -2.10
C VAL A 149 4.57 -24.03 -1.71
N LEU A 150 4.25 -22.81 -1.25
CA LEU A 150 2.92 -22.47 -0.76
C LEU A 150 1.85 -22.53 -1.87
N THR A 151 2.15 -22.05 -3.08
CA THR A 151 1.20 -22.08 -4.20
C THR A 151 0.93 -23.49 -4.71
N PHE A 152 1.89 -24.42 -4.65
CA PHE A 152 1.67 -25.82 -4.96
C PHE A 152 0.92 -26.57 -3.84
N ALA A 153 1.19 -26.26 -2.58
CA ALA A 153 0.65 -26.97 -1.42
C ALA A 153 -0.80 -26.56 -1.08
N PHE A 154 -1.18 -25.31 -1.27
CA PHE A 154 -2.43 -24.78 -0.77
C PHE A 154 -3.33 -24.21 -1.88
N ARG A 155 -4.61 -24.65 -1.89
CA ARG A 155 -5.63 -24.27 -2.89
C ARG A 155 -6.85 -23.58 -2.29
N GLY A 156 -6.90 -23.43 -0.97
CA GLY A 156 -8.01 -22.79 -0.28
C GLY A 156 -8.01 -21.27 -0.45
N TRP A 157 -9.18 -20.65 -0.47
CA TRP A 157 -9.31 -19.21 -0.69
C TRP A 157 -8.51 -18.36 0.33
N THR A 158 -8.57 -18.69 1.63
CA THR A 158 -7.83 -17.96 2.67
C THR A 158 -6.33 -18.12 2.52
N ALA A 159 -5.87 -19.32 2.19
CA ALA A 159 -4.46 -19.56 1.92
C ALA A 159 -4.00 -18.77 0.68
N THR A 160 -4.79 -18.78 -0.41
CA THR A 160 -4.49 -18.00 -1.61
C THR A 160 -4.41 -16.49 -1.31
N LEU A 161 -5.24 -15.98 -0.39
CA LEU A 161 -5.15 -14.58 0.06
C LEU A 161 -3.84 -14.29 0.78
N LEU A 162 -3.44 -15.13 1.73
CA LEU A 162 -2.19 -14.94 2.47
C LEU A 162 -0.97 -15.07 1.54
N ILE A 163 -1.03 -16.01 0.60
CA ILE A 163 0.00 -16.18 -0.45
C ILE A 163 0.06 -14.95 -1.35
N ALA A 164 -1.09 -14.37 -1.75
CA ALA A 164 -1.11 -13.16 -2.55
C ALA A 164 -0.54 -11.95 -1.79
N ALA A 165 -0.83 -11.82 -0.51
CA ALA A 165 -0.22 -10.80 0.35
C ALA A 165 1.30 -10.98 0.43
N LEU A 166 1.78 -12.20 0.66
CA LEU A 166 3.21 -12.51 0.66
C LEU A 166 3.86 -12.27 -0.71
N ALA A 167 3.15 -12.55 -1.81
CA ALA A 167 3.65 -12.28 -3.17
C ALA A 167 3.82 -10.77 -3.44
N VAL A 168 2.95 -9.92 -2.88
CA VAL A 168 3.14 -8.46 -2.94
C VAL A 168 4.35 -8.03 -2.12
N VAL A 169 4.52 -8.56 -0.91
CA VAL A 169 5.71 -8.29 -0.06
C VAL A 169 7.00 -8.73 -0.77
N ALA A 170 6.98 -9.84 -1.50
CA ALA A 170 8.14 -10.34 -2.25
C ALA A 170 8.58 -9.40 -3.41
N LEU A 171 7.74 -8.44 -3.81
CA LEU A 171 8.13 -7.42 -4.81
C LEU A 171 8.92 -6.25 -4.18
N ILE A 172 8.86 -6.08 -2.86
CA ILE A 172 9.54 -4.97 -2.17
C ILE A 172 11.06 -4.99 -2.39
N PRO A 173 11.78 -6.12 -2.16
CA PRO A 173 13.21 -6.16 -2.41
C PRO A 173 13.61 -5.86 -3.87
N MET A 174 12.70 -6.11 -4.82
CA MET A 174 12.94 -5.75 -6.23
C MET A 174 12.90 -4.24 -6.46
N ALA A 175 12.09 -3.52 -5.71
CA ALA A 175 11.97 -2.06 -5.83
C ALA A 175 13.18 -1.33 -5.24
N THR A 176 13.80 -1.86 -4.19
CA THR A 176 14.99 -1.27 -3.56
C THR A 176 16.27 -1.44 -4.37
N GLN A 177 16.28 -2.29 -5.40
CA GLN A 177 17.47 -2.56 -6.23
C GLN A 177 17.71 -1.52 -7.33
N GLY A 178 16.84 -0.54 -7.50
CA GLY A 178 16.97 0.47 -8.56
C GLY A 178 18.11 1.45 -8.27
N HIS A 179 19.17 1.41 -9.04
CA HIS A 179 20.18 2.48 -9.09
C HIS A 179 19.51 3.69 -9.76
N SER A 180 19.06 4.63 -8.99
CA SER A 180 18.36 5.76 -9.59
C SER A 180 18.63 7.06 -8.87
N GLY A 181 19.44 7.85 -9.52
CA GLY A 181 19.51 9.28 -9.30
C GLY A 181 20.29 9.70 -8.05
N ASP A 182 20.49 10.97 -7.93
CA ASP A 182 20.96 11.59 -6.69
C ASP A 182 20.11 11.14 -5.51
N GLU A 183 20.73 10.95 -4.37
CA GLU A 183 20.09 10.43 -3.14
C GLU A 183 18.84 11.23 -2.72
N ALA A 184 18.75 12.51 -3.13
CA ALA A 184 17.61 13.39 -2.86
C ALA A 184 16.26 12.86 -3.37
N ASP A 185 16.24 12.15 -4.50
CA ASP A 185 15.01 11.62 -5.10
C ASP A 185 14.85 10.10 -4.89
N HIS A 186 15.69 9.50 -4.05
CA HIS A 186 15.72 8.05 -3.83
C HIS A 186 14.35 7.51 -3.35
N ASN A 187 13.74 8.15 -2.39
CA ASN A 187 12.47 7.74 -1.80
C ASN A 187 11.33 7.74 -2.83
N ILE A 188 11.22 8.80 -3.64
CA ILE A 188 10.24 8.89 -4.73
C ILE A 188 10.52 7.80 -5.77
N ALA A 189 11.79 7.54 -6.09
CA ALA A 189 12.18 6.56 -7.08
C ALA A 189 11.83 5.13 -6.64
N VAL A 190 12.10 4.76 -5.38
CA VAL A 190 11.78 3.44 -4.80
C VAL A 190 10.26 3.23 -4.74
N THR A 191 9.53 4.20 -4.21
CA THR A 191 8.06 4.14 -4.13
C THR A 191 7.43 4.06 -5.53
N ALA A 192 7.88 4.90 -6.46
CA ALA A 192 7.40 4.87 -7.84
C ALA A 192 7.66 3.50 -8.48
N LEU A 193 8.84 2.91 -8.27
CA LEU A 193 9.19 1.61 -8.82
C LEU A 193 8.35 0.49 -8.19
N ALA A 194 8.15 0.49 -6.88
CA ALA A 194 7.32 -0.49 -6.18
C ALA A 194 5.86 -0.48 -6.70
N LEU A 195 5.27 0.70 -6.79
CA LEU A 195 3.92 0.89 -7.32
C LEU A 195 3.82 0.49 -8.79
N HIS A 196 4.85 0.82 -9.59
CA HIS A 196 4.91 0.49 -11.01
C HIS A 196 5.00 -1.02 -11.24
N ILE A 197 5.92 -1.71 -10.54
CA ILE A 197 6.08 -3.17 -10.62
C ILE A 197 4.81 -3.87 -10.14
N GLY A 198 4.27 -3.50 -8.98
CA GLY A 198 3.04 -4.08 -8.44
C GLY A 198 1.85 -3.88 -9.36
N GLY A 199 1.67 -2.67 -9.88
CA GLY A 199 0.63 -2.34 -10.84
C GLY A 199 0.79 -3.13 -12.15
N ALA A 200 1.96 -3.12 -12.75
CA ALA A 200 2.25 -3.86 -13.98
C ALA A 200 2.03 -5.37 -13.78
N ALA A 201 2.41 -5.92 -12.62
CA ALA A 201 2.21 -7.32 -12.30
C ALA A 201 0.73 -7.71 -12.28
N VAL A 202 -0.12 -6.90 -11.63
CA VAL A 202 -1.58 -7.14 -11.63
C VAL A 202 -2.16 -7.00 -13.03
N TRP A 203 -1.71 -6.04 -13.82
CA TRP A 203 -2.23 -5.80 -15.15
C TRP A 203 -1.82 -6.89 -16.13
N VAL A 204 -0.53 -7.07 -16.37
CA VAL A 204 0.00 -8.06 -17.33
C VAL A 204 -0.38 -9.48 -16.90
N GLY A 205 -0.18 -9.82 -15.63
CA GLY A 205 -0.47 -11.16 -15.11
C GLY A 205 -1.97 -11.45 -15.08
N GLY A 206 -2.82 -10.47 -14.78
CA GLY A 206 -4.27 -10.62 -14.85
C GLY A 206 -4.74 -10.90 -16.29
N LEU A 207 -4.19 -10.19 -17.28
CA LEU A 207 -4.49 -10.42 -18.70
C LEU A 207 -4.04 -11.82 -19.17
N LEU A 208 -2.83 -12.24 -18.77
CA LEU A 208 -2.32 -13.60 -19.03
C LEU A 208 -3.23 -14.66 -18.42
N THR A 209 -3.64 -14.47 -17.18
CA THR A 209 -4.50 -15.43 -16.47
C THR A 209 -5.88 -15.52 -17.11
N LEU A 210 -6.44 -14.42 -17.63
CA LEU A 210 -7.69 -14.44 -18.41
C LEU A 210 -7.61 -15.40 -19.61
N THR A 211 -6.46 -15.46 -20.29
CA THR A 211 -6.27 -16.39 -21.41
C THR A 211 -6.19 -17.84 -20.95
N VAL A 212 -5.62 -18.10 -19.78
CA VAL A 212 -5.53 -19.43 -19.17
C VAL A 212 -6.89 -19.95 -18.73
N VAL A 213 -7.67 -19.13 -18.01
CA VAL A 213 -8.96 -19.56 -17.44
C VAL A 213 -10.10 -19.58 -18.46
N ARG A 214 -9.93 -18.93 -19.61
CA ARG A 214 -10.96 -18.82 -20.66
C ARG A 214 -11.59 -20.16 -21.05
N GLY A 215 -10.79 -21.21 -21.17
CA GLY A 215 -11.26 -22.55 -21.57
C GLY A 215 -12.15 -23.25 -20.55
N HIS A 216 -12.23 -22.73 -19.33
CA HIS A 216 -12.95 -23.30 -18.19
C HIS A 216 -14.20 -22.48 -17.82
N LEU A 217 -14.49 -21.39 -18.54
CA LEU A 217 -15.61 -20.50 -18.28
C LEU A 217 -16.59 -20.51 -19.45
N ASP A 218 -17.87 -20.52 -19.13
CA ASP A 218 -18.92 -20.21 -20.09
C ASP A 218 -18.86 -18.72 -20.49
N ARG A 219 -19.62 -18.37 -21.49
CA ARG A 219 -19.60 -17.04 -22.08
C ARG A 219 -20.08 -15.94 -21.14
N GLU A 220 -21.09 -16.20 -20.31
CA GLU A 220 -21.65 -15.21 -19.39
C GLU A 220 -20.68 -14.95 -18.24
N ARG A 221 -20.10 -15.99 -17.67
CA ARG A 221 -19.09 -15.90 -16.61
C ARG A 221 -17.82 -15.22 -17.11
N MET A 222 -17.40 -15.51 -18.35
CA MET A 222 -16.26 -14.83 -18.97
C MET A 222 -16.52 -13.33 -19.17
N LEU A 223 -17.72 -12.93 -19.60
CA LEU A 223 -18.10 -11.52 -19.70
C LEU A 223 -18.09 -10.82 -18.34
N ALA A 224 -18.63 -11.48 -17.32
CA ALA A 224 -18.59 -10.94 -15.96
C ALA A 224 -17.15 -10.75 -15.46
N LEU A 225 -16.27 -11.73 -15.70
CA LEU A 225 -14.85 -11.66 -15.34
C LEU A 225 -14.13 -10.53 -16.08
N LEU A 226 -14.35 -10.38 -17.39
CA LEU A 226 -13.77 -9.31 -18.19
C LEU A 226 -14.16 -7.91 -17.72
N ARG A 227 -15.45 -7.70 -17.39
CA ARG A 227 -15.90 -6.42 -16.83
C ARG A 227 -15.23 -6.10 -15.50
N ARG A 228 -15.05 -7.10 -14.63
CA ARG A 228 -14.36 -6.96 -13.35
C ARG A 228 -12.89 -6.65 -13.55
N TYR A 229 -12.22 -7.42 -14.37
CA TYR A 229 -10.82 -7.21 -14.71
C TYR A 229 -10.60 -5.82 -15.34
N SER A 230 -11.44 -5.39 -16.28
CA SER A 230 -11.35 -4.06 -16.88
C SER A 230 -11.44 -2.92 -15.85
N SER A 231 -12.19 -3.11 -14.76
CA SER A 231 -12.26 -2.11 -13.66
C SER A 231 -10.99 -2.08 -12.82
N VAL A 232 -10.39 -3.24 -12.54
CA VAL A 232 -9.10 -3.35 -11.86
C VAL A 232 -8.00 -2.79 -12.76
N ALA A 233 -7.97 -3.16 -14.04
CA ALA A 233 -6.99 -2.69 -15.00
C ALA A 233 -7.01 -1.16 -15.16
N LEU A 234 -8.19 -0.51 -15.08
CA LEU A 234 -8.26 0.95 -15.10
C LEU A 234 -7.62 1.59 -13.86
N ALA A 235 -7.89 1.05 -12.66
CA ALA A 235 -7.27 1.57 -11.44
C ALA A 235 -5.75 1.39 -11.47
N VAL A 236 -5.31 0.22 -11.90
CA VAL A 236 -3.89 -0.12 -12.04
C VAL A 236 -3.22 0.72 -13.13
N PHE A 237 -3.90 1.02 -14.23
CA PHE A 237 -3.41 1.94 -15.27
C PHE A 237 -3.08 3.32 -14.69
N VAL A 238 -3.95 3.87 -13.83
CA VAL A 238 -3.70 5.15 -13.16
C VAL A 238 -2.44 5.07 -12.28
N VAL A 239 -2.27 3.96 -11.53
CA VAL A 239 -1.07 3.76 -10.69
C VAL A 239 0.18 3.64 -11.56
N VAL A 240 0.16 2.83 -12.61
CA VAL A 240 1.31 2.64 -13.52
C VAL A 240 1.66 3.93 -14.26
N ALA A 241 0.67 4.69 -14.71
CA ALA A 241 0.88 5.98 -15.36
C ALA A 241 1.47 7.01 -14.40
N GLY A 242 0.88 7.19 -13.22
CA GLY A 242 1.34 8.16 -12.23
C GLY A 242 2.72 7.82 -11.67
N SER A 243 2.97 6.55 -11.34
CA SER A 243 4.30 6.10 -10.90
C SER A 243 5.34 6.19 -12.02
N GLY A 244 4.94 5.95 -13.27
CA GLY A 244 5.80 6.13 -14.43
C GLY A 244 6.18 7.59 -14.67
N ILE A 245 5.24 8.52 -14.49
CA ILE A 245 5.51 9.98 -14.55
C ILE A 245 6.48 10.35 -13.43
N ALA A 246 6.18 10.00 -12.19
CA ALA A 246 7.05 10.31 -11.04
C ALA A 246 8.48 9.77 -11.26
N ARG A 247 8.61 8.54 -11.78
CA ARG A 247 9.93 7.97 -12.09
C ARG A 247 10.64 8.68 -13.24
N ALA A 248 9.88 9.17 -14.23
CA ALA A 248 10.44 9.90 -15.35
C ALA A 248 10.95 11.30 -14.94
N THR A 249 10.28 12.00 -14.01
CA THR A 249 10.74 13.30 -13.49
C THR A 249 12.07 13.21 -12.77
N VAL A 250 12.32 12.11 -12.06
CA VAL A 250 13.62 11.84 -11.41
C VAL A 250 14.72 11.57 -12.46
N GLY A 251 14.40 10.87 -13.56
CA GLY A 251 15.40 10.47 -14.56
C GLY A 251 15.63 11.47 -15.70
N VAL A 252 14.78 12.47 -15.88
CA VAL A 252 14.84 13.46 -16.98
C VAL A 252 14.98 14.86 -16.40
N VAL A 253 16.22 15.26 -16.17
CA VAL A 253 16.55 16.57 -15.59
C VAL A 253 16.33 17.72 -16.58
N SER A 254 16.47 17.48 -17.91
CA SER A 254 16.24 18.49 -18.96
C SER A 254 15.54 17.89 -20.19
N TRP A 255 14.87 18.75 -20.97
CA TRP A 255 14.18 18.34 -22.21
C TRP A 255 15.13 17.77 -23.28
N GLU A 256 16.39 18.16 -23.26
CA GLU A 256 17.44 17.70 -24.17
C GLU A 256 17.69 16.18 -23.99
N TYR A 257 17.48 15.66 -22.80
CA TYR A 257 17.63 14.22 -22.52
C TYR A 257 16.63 13.34 -23.30
N LEU A 258 15.49 13.89 -23.71
CA LEU A 258 14.52 13.16 -24.53
C LEU A 258 15.03 12.85 -25.95
N VAL A 259 16.02 13.57 -26.45
CA VAL A 259 16.62 13.33 -27.77
C VAL A 259 17.73 12.27 -27.70
N SER A 260 18.14 11.87 -26.50
CA SER A 260 19.15 10.83 -26.28
C SER A 260 18.60 9.40 -26.53
N PRO A 261 19.45 8.37 -26.66
CA PRO A 261 19.01 6.96 -26.69
C PRO A 261 18.18 6.58 -25.47
N TYR A 262 18.51 7.07 -24.27
CA TYR A 262 17.72 6.90 -23.05
C TYR A 262 16.31 7.50 -23.21
N GLY A 263 16.22 8.73 -23.68
CA GLY A 263 14.95 9.40 -23.92
C GLY A 263 14.09 8.70 -24.98
N ALA A 264 14.69 8.20 -26.05
CA ALA A 264 13.98 7.46 -27.09
C ALA A 264 13.35 6.15 -26.57
N ILE A 265 14.07 5.41 -25.70
CA ILE A 265 13.54 4.21 -25.02
C ILE A 265 12.42 4.60 -24.06
N LEU A 266 12.57 5.68 -23.31
CA LEU A 266 11.55 6.21 -22.41
C LEU A 266 10.28 6.60 -23.19
N LEU A 267 10.42 7.34 -24.27
CA LEU A 267 9.28 7.73 -25.14
C LEU A 267 8.59 6.51 -25.77
N THR A 268 9.32 5.45 -26.09
CA THR A 268 8.75 4.18 -26.55
C THR A 268 7.84 3.57 -25.48
N LYS A 269 8.26 3.59 -24.20
CA LYS A 269 7.41 3.13 -23.08
C LYS A 269 6.17 4.01 -22.90
N VAL A 270 6.31 5.33 -23.00
CA VAL A 270 5.18 6.28 -22.91
C VAL A 270 4.19 6.02 -24.04
N ALA A 271 4.66 5.87 -25.27
CA ALA A 271 3.81 5.55 -26.41
C ALA A 271 3.09 4.20 -26.26
N ALA A 272 3.80 3.18 -25.76
CA ALA A 272 3.20 1.89 -25.44
C ALA A 272 2.11 2.00 -24.38
N LEU A 273 2.34 2.75 -23.29
CA LEU A 273 1.36 2.99 -22.23
C LEU A 273 0.10 3.70 -22.77
N LEU A 274 0.28 4.75 -23.56
CA LEU A 274 -0.84 5.47 -24.18
C LEU A 274 -1.63 4.56 -25.13
N LEU A 275 -0.95 3.76 -25.95
CA LEU A 275 -1.58 2.82 -26.86
C LEU A 275 -2.41 1.76 -26.12
N VAL A 276 -1.85 1.17 -25.04
CA VAL A 276 -2.60 0.21 -24.22
C VAL A 276 -3.78 0.88 -23.50
N GLY A 277 -3.63 2.13 -23.06
CA GLY A 277 -4.72 2.93 -22.49
C GLY A 277 -5.86 3.13 -23.50
N VAL A 278 -5.54 3.48 -24.74
CA VAL A 278 -6.54 3.61 -25.84
C VAL A 278 -7.21 2.26 -26.14
N LEU A 279 -6.43 1.18 -26.26
CA LEU A 279 -6.97 -0.16 -26.45
C LEU A 279 -7.94 -0.54 -25.32
N GLY A 280 -7.55 -0.32 -24.06
CA GLY A 280 -8.40 -0.54 -22.89
C GLY A 280 -9.70 0.26 -22.91
N ALA A 281 -9.65 1.51 -23.32
CA ALA A 281 -10.85 2.35 -23.50
C ALA A 281 -11.76 1.80 -24.60
N VAL A 282 -11.21 1.40 -25.74
CA VAL A 282 -11.96 0.77 -26.85
C VAL A 282 -12.65 -0.53 -26.39
N TYR A 283 -11.94 -1.37 -25.63
CA TYR A 283 -12.54 -2.58 -25.06
C TYR A 283 -13.74 -2.26 -24.18
N ARG A 284 -13.53 -1.34 -23.24
CA ARG A 284 -14.55 -1.00 -22.25
C ARG A 284 -15.81 -0.41 -22.89
N LEU A 285 -15.64 0.43 -23.91
CA LEU A 285 -16.74 1.19 -24.52
C LEU A 285 -17.46 0.41 -25.64
N ARG A 286 -16.77 -0.47 -26.37
CA ARG A 286 -17.31 -1.05 -27.61
C ARG A 286 -17.30 -2.57 -27.70
N LEU A 287 -16.31 -3.26 -27.13
CA LEU A 287 -16.08 -4.67 -27.40
C LEU A 287 -16.62 -5.62 -26.33
N ILE A 288 -16.60 -5.24 -25.05
CA ILE A 288 -17.03 -6.12 -23.95
C ILE A 288 -18.53 -6.51 -24.11
N GLU A 289 -19.37 -5.57 -24.52
CA GLU A 289 -20.79 -5.87 -24.74
C GLU A 289 -21.06 -6.61 -26.07
N GLY A 290 -20.20 -6.40 -27.05
CA GLY A 290 -20.29 -7.04 -28.37
C GLY A 290 -19.86 -8.50 -28.43
N ILE A 291 -19.20 -9.06 -27.42
CA ILE A 291 -18.68 -10.44 -27.39
C ILE A 291 -19.82 -11.50 -27.57
N ARG A 292 -21.08 -11.08 -27.60
CA ARG A 292 -22.23 -11.96 -27.77
C ARG A 292 -22.26 -12.69 -29.12
N THR A 293 -21.53 -12.21 -30.13
CA THR A 293 -21.43 -12.88 -31.45
C THR A 293 -20.05 -13.50 -31.66
N ALA A 294 -19.96 -14.56 -32.50
CA ALA A 294 -18.68 -15.22 -32.78
C ALA A 294 -17.67 -14.29 -33.48
N ALA A 295 -18.16 -13.43 -34.39
CA ALA A 295 -17.32 -12.48 -35.12
C ALA A 295 -16.67 -11.43 -34.18
N THR A 296 -17.44 -10.92 -33.20
CA THR A 296 -16.95 -9.94 -32.23
C THR A 296 -15.98 -10.57 -31.22
N ALA A 297 -16.21 -11.85 -30.84
CA ALA A 297 -15.30 -12.59 -30.01
C ALA A 297 -13.95 -12.80 -30.69
N HIS A 298 -13.91 -13.06 -32.01
CA HIS A 298 -12.63 -13.19 -32.73
C HIS A 298 -11.86 -11.86 -32.76
N ARG A 299 -12.52 -10.74 -33.05
CA ARG A 299 -11.92 -9.41 -33.02
C ARG A 299 -11.36 -9.06 -31.62
N PHE A 300 -12.12 -9.36 -30.57
CA PHE A 300 -11.66 -9.13 -29.19
C PHE A 300 -10.33 -9.85 -28.89
N TRP A 301 -10.24 -11.13 -29.25
CA TRP A 301 -8.99 -11.89 -28.98
C TRP A 301 -7.82 -11.46 -29.87
N TRP A 302 -8.06 -10.93 -31.04
CA TRP A 302 -7.03 -10.29 -31.85
C TRP A 302 -6.49 -9.03 -31.17
N PHE A 303 -7.35 -8.20 -30.63
CA PHE A 303 -6.92 -7.02 -29.86
C PHE A 303 -6.11 -7.42 -28.61
N ILE A 304 -6.50 -8.46 -27.88
CA ILE A 304 -5.72 -9.00 -26.76
C ILE A 304 -4.32 -9.42 -27.21
N ALA A 305 -4.17 -10.02 -28.39
CA ALA A 305 -2.84 -10.37 -28.93
C ALA A 305 -2.00 -9.12 -29.23
N VAL A 306 -2.61 -8.05 -29.76
CA VAL A 306 -1.94 -6.76 -29.94
C VAL A 306 -1.54 -6.15 -28.60
N GLU A 307 -2.42 -6.21 -27.60
CA GLU A 307 -2.11 -5.73 -26.24
C GLU A 307 -0.92 -6.47 -25.64
N PHE A 308 -0.84 -7.79 -25.79
CA PHE A 308 0.35 -8.55 -25.39
C PHE A 308 1.63 -8.13 -26.11
N ALA A 309 1.55 -7.82 -27.39
CA ALA A 309 2.73 -7.33 -28.12
C ALA A 309 3.18 -5.97 -27.59
N VAL A 310 2.25 -5.04 -27.34
CA VAL A 310 2.58 -3.71 -26.80
C VAL A 310 3.11 -3.80 -25.36
N LEU A 311 2.50 -4.66 -24.52
CA LEU A 311 2.99 -4.91 -23.17
C LEU A 311 4.36 -5.59 -23.17
N GLY A 312 4.61 -6.49 -24.13
CA GLY A 312 5.93 -7.06 -24.36
C GLY A 312 6.97 -6.01 -24.72
N LEU A 313 6.64 -5.13 -25.68
CA LEU A 313 7.50 -4.00 -26.05
C LEU A 313 7.83 -3.14 -24.83
N ALA A 314 6.82 -2.75 -24.04
CA ALA A 314 7.02 -1.96 -22.83
C ALA A 314 7.89 -2.65 -21.79
N SER A 315 7.70 -3.98 -21.59
CA SER A 315 8.47 -4.77 -20.62
C SER A 315 9.94 -4.91 -21.00
N GLY A 316 10.23 -5.22 -22.28
CA GLY A 316 11.59 -5.31 -22.79
C GLY A 316 12.31 -3.95 -22.74
N ALA A 317 11.65 -2.88 -23.20
CA ALA A 317 12.16 -1.53 -23.11
C ALA A 317 12.41 -1.07 -21.66
N ALA A 318 11.58 -1.51 -20.71
CA ALA A 318 11.74 -1.17 -19.30
C ALA A 318 13.04 -1.73 -18.71
N VAL A 319 13.33 -3.01 -18.99
CA VAL A 319 14.58 -3.64 -18.54
C VAL A 319 15.80 -3.06 -19.26
N ALA A 320 15.69 -2.75 -20.55
CA ALA A 320 16.78 -2.07 -21.27
C ALA A 320 17.06 -0.68 -20.71
N LEU A 321 16.02 0.08 -20.37
CA LEU A 321 16.14 1.44 -19.81
C LEU A 321 16.91 1.45 -18.49
N SER A 322 16.71 0.44 -17.63
CA SER A 322 17.46 0.33 -16.36
C SER A 322 18.96 0.07 -16.53
N ARG A 323 19.37 -0.31 -17.74
CA ARG A 323 20.78 -0.58 -18.10
C ARG A 323 21.37 0.46 -19.03
N THR A 324 20.53 1.33 -19.60
CA THR A 324 20.97 2.40 -20.50
C THR A 324 21.45 3.58 -19.66
N PRO A 325 22.69 4.07 -19.84
CA PRO A 325 23.18 5.21 -19.09
C PRO A 325 22.28 6.45 -19.36
N PRO A 326 21.82 7.13 -18.30
CA PRO A 326 21.17 8.44 -18.49
C PRO A 326 22.21 9.43 -19.06
N PRO A 327 21.79 10.43 -19.82
CA PRO A 327 22.68 11.53 -20.22
C PRO A 327 23.24 12.21 -18.97
N VAL A 328 24.55 12.39 -18.92
CA VAL A 328 25.22 13.12 -17.83
C VAL A 328 25.39 14.57 -18.26
N ASP A 329 24.91 15.49 -17.46
CA ASP A 329 25.23 16.91 -17.65
C ASP A 329 26.66 17.18 -17.16
N THR A 330 27.59 17.14 -18.10
CA THR A 330 29.01 17.41 -17.82
C THR A 330 29.31 18.88 -17.52
N THR A 331 28.30 19.75 -17.61
CA THR A 331 28.45 21.20 -17.32
C THR A 331 28.19 21.50 -15.85
N LEU A 332 27.56 20.60 -15.11
CA LEU A 332 27.38 20.75 -13.68
C LEU A 332 28.72 20.47 -12.96
N PRO A 333 29.17 21.37 -12.07
CA PRO A 333 30.36 21.10 -11.27
C PRO A 333 30.10 19.83 -10.44
N LEU A 334 31.12 18.97 -10.33
CA LEU A 334 31.09 17.85 -9.38
C LEU A 334 30.66 18.41 -8.02
N PRO A 335 29.69 17.78 -7.33
CA PRO A 335 29.24 18.28 -6.03
C PRO A 335 30.46 18.39 -5.12
N ALA A 336 30.77 19.60 -4.69
CA ALA A 336 31.70 19.83 -3.60
C ALA A 336 31.18 19.06 -2.38
N VAL A 337 32.05 18.75 -1.44
CA VAL A 337 31.80 18.01 -0.20
C VAL A 337 30.32 18.03 0.22
N ARG A 338 29.66 16.86 0.26
CA ARG A 338 28.28 16.74 0.74
C ARG A 338 28.11 17.36 2.11
N THR A 339 27.06 18.12 2.31
CA THR A 339 26.69 18.65 3.62
C THR A 339 26.24 17.51 4.55
N PRO A 340 26.29 17.68 5.87
CA PRO A 340 25.78 16.65 6.79
C PRO A 340 24.33 16.25 6.53
N SER A 341 23.45 17.19 6.16
CA SER A 341 22.06 16.89 5.82
C SER A 341 21.96 16.06 4.54
N GLU A 342 22.71 16.36 3.50
CA GLU A 342 22.76 15.57 2.26
C GLU A 342 23.31 14.17 2.48
N PHE A 343 24.19 14.01 3.47
CA PHE A 343 24.69 12.68 3.84
C PHE A 343 23.64 11.85 4.57
N LEU A 344 22.82 12.45 5.45
CA LEU A 344 21.82 11.75 6.25
C LEU A 344 20.51 11.54 5.47
N THR A 345 20.02 12.56 4.78
CA THR A 345 18.68 12.55 4.16
C THR A 345 18.70 12.40 2.65
N GLY A 346 19.90 12.47 2.04
CA GLY A 346 20.04 12.56 0.58
C GLY A 346 19.65 13.92 0.00
N ALA A 347 19.14 14.86 0.79
CA ALA A 347 18.64 16.15 0.35
C ALA A 347 19.36 17.32 1.03
N PRO A 348 19.48 18.48 0.35
CA PRO A 348 20.02 19.68 0.97
C PRO A 348 19.12 20.16 2.11
N LEU A 349 19.74 20.81 3.10
CA LEU A 349 19.00 21.38 4.22
C LEU A 349 17.90 22.33 3.71
N PRO A 350 16.63 22.10 4.10
CA PRO A 350 15.56 22.99 3.70
C PRO A 350 15.76 24.38 4.29
N PRO A 351 15.26 25.42 3.64
CA PRO A 351 15.32 26.76 4.17
C PRO A 351 14.59 26.88 5.50
N GLU A 352 14.94 27.89 6.34
CA GLU A 352 14.37 28.09 7.66
C GLU A 352 12.85 27.98 7.68
N PHE A 353 12.33 27.25 8.66
CA PHE A 353 10.90 27.00 8.82
C PHE A 353 10.15 28.29 9.24
N THR A 354 9.27 28.77 8.38
CA THR A 354 8.48 30.00 8.59
C THR A 354 7.01 29.76 8.34
N LEU A 355 6.14 30.64 8.87
CA LEU A 355 4.69 30.55 8.67
C LEU A 355 4.28 30.49 7.19
N GLN A 356 4.97 31.22 6.31
CA GLN A 356 4.71 31.18 4.87
C GLN A 356 4.98 29.79 4.29
N ARG A 357 5.99 29.09 4.80
CA ARG A 357 6.40 27.77 4.30
C ARG A 357 5.44 26.65 4.70
N TRP A 358 4.62 26.85 5.71
CA TRP A 358 3.49 25.97 6.00
C TRP A 358 2.53 25.79 4.82
N LEU A 359 2.54 26.69 3.85
CA LEU A 359 1.66 26.64 2.68
C LEU A 359 2.41 26.41 1.36
N THR A 360 3.69 26.79 1.30
CA THR A 360 4.45 26.81 0.04
C THR A 360 5.46 25.69 -0.13
N MET A 361 5.85 25.04 0.97
CA MET A 361 6.79 23.93 0.93
C MET A 361 6.03 22.61 0.80
N TRP A 362 6.31 21.86 -0.26
CA TRP A 362 5.65 20.57 -0.52
C TRP A 362 6.72 19.53 -0.86
N ASP A 363 6.62 18.38 -0.21
CA ASP A 363 7.40 17.19 -0.51
C ASP A 363 6.43 16.03 -0.65
N ILE A 364 6.26 15.55 -1.89
CA ILE A 364 5.14 14.67 -2.26
C ILE A 364 5.54 13.22 -2.02
N ASP A 365 4.92 12.59 -1.04
CA ASP A 365 4.92 11.15 -0.93
C ASP A 365 3.92 10.53 -1.92
N LEU A 366 4.45 9.73 -2.84
CA LEU A 366 3.67 9.17 -3.94
C LEU A 366 2.67 8.10 -3.46
N LEU A 367 3.03 7.28 -2.45
CA LEU A 367 2.14 6.25 -1.91
C LEU A 367 0.91 6.89 -1.28
N TRP A 368 1.14 7.88 -0.41
CA TRP A 368 0.05 8.57 0.29
C TRP A 368 -0.78 9.43 -0.65
N LEU A 369 -0.19 10.00 -1.69
CA LEU A 369 -0.94 10.69 -2.74
C LEU A 369 -1.95 9.75 -3.42
N PHE A 370 -1.57 8.51 -3.75
CA PHE A 370 -2.49 7.52 -4.29
C PHE A 370 -3.52 7.06 -3.26
N VAL A 371 -3.13 6.85 -2.00
CA VAL A 371 -4.07 6.48 -0.92
C VAL A 371 -5.15 7.55 -0.75
N VAL A 372 -4.77 8.82 -0.68
CA VAL A 372 -5.69 9.96 -0.59
C VAL A 372 -6.55 10.06 -1.85
N GLY A 373 -5.96 10.00 -3.04
CA GLY A 373 -6.66 10.10 -4.31
C GLY A 373 -7.71 9.01 -4.51
N PHE A 374 -7.35 7.75 -4.28
CA PHE A 374 -8.30 6.64 -4.34
C PHE A 374 -9.31 6.66 -3.21
N GLY A 375 -8.91 7.02 -1.99
CA GLY A 375 -9.81 7.18 -0.85
C GLY A 375 -10.90 8.22 -1.13
N LEU A 376 -10.53 9.34 -1.71
CA LEU A 376 -11.45 10.39 -2.14
C LEU A 376 -12.36 9.91 -3.28
N PHE A 377 -11.78 9.36 -4.33
CA PHE A 377 -12.51 8.91 -5.52
C PHE A 377 -13.55 7.84 -5.17
N PHE A 378 -13.17 6.76 -4.49
CA PHE A 378 -14.08 5.67 -4.18
C PHE A 378 -15.17 6.09 -3.20
N TYR A 379 -14.85 6.96 -2.24
CA TYR A 379 -15.83 7.49 -1.31
C TYR A 379 -16.89 8.34 -2.04
N LEU A 380 -16.45 9.30 -2.86
CA LEU A 380 -17.36 10.16 -3.62
C LEU A 380 -18.21 9.37 -4.63
N VAL A 381 -17.63 8.38 -5.29
CA VAL A 381 -18.39 7.44 -6.16
C VAL A 381 -19.41 6.65 -5.34
N GLY A 382 -19.08 6.24 -4.12
CA GLY A 382 -20.00 5.58 -3.20
C GLY A 382 -21.20 6.47 -2.86
N VAL A 383 -20.95 7.72 -2.46
CA VAL A 383 -21.98 8.72 -2.16
C VAL A 383 -22.85 9.00 -3.38
N TRP A 384 -22.24 9.22 -4.55
CA TRP A 384 -22.96 9.43 -5.80
C TRP A 384 -23.87 8.28 -6.16
N ARG A 385 -23.42 7.02 -6.00
CA ARG A 385 -24.26 5.82 -6.25
C ARG A 385 -25.46 5.75 -5.32
N LEU A 386 -25.31 6.10 -4.03
CA LEU A 386 -26.42 6.15 -3.09
C LEU A 386 -27.44 7.22 -3.51
N HIS A 387 -27.00 8.43 -3.83
CA HIS A 387 -27.89 9.50 -4.29
C HIS A 387 -28.65 9.12 -5.57
N ARG A 388 -27.99 8.46 -6.53
CA ARG A 388 -28.66 7.97 -7.73
C ARG A 388 -29.75 6.90 -7.49
N ARG A 389 -29.69 6.21 -6.36
CA ARG A 389 -30.70 5.23 -5.93
C ARG A 389 -31.80 5.86 -5.08
N GLY A 390 -31.73 7.15 -4.77
CA GLY A 390 -32.64 7.82 -3.86
C GLY A 390 -32.31 7.61 -2.37
N ASP A 391 -31.18 6.97 -2.05
CA ASP A 391 -30.73 6.76 -0.68
C ASP A 391 -30.16 8.05 -0.09
N ARG A 392 -30.49 8.33 1.17
CA ARG A 392 -29.93 9.47 1.90
C ARG A 392 -28.58 9.12 2.52
N TRP A 393 -27.59 10.00 2.30
CA TRP A 393 -26.30 9.99 2.99
C TRP A 393 -26.04 11.34 3.64
N PRO A 394 -25.72 11.39 4.95
CA PRO A 394 -25.50 12.65 5.63
C PRO A 394 -24.28 13.39 5.08
N ILE A 395 -24.46 14.66 4.70
CA ILE A 395 -23.41 15.45 4.04
C ILE A 395 -22.20 15.70 4.96
N TYR A 396 -22.43 15.83 6.28
CA TYR A 396 -21.35 16.03 7.25
C TYR A 396 -20.33 14.88 7.24
N ARG A 397 -20.74 13.64 6.96
CA ARG A 397 -19.83 12.50 6.83
C ARG A 397 -18.90 12.65 5.64
N THR A 398 -19.44 13.13 4.52
CA THR A 398 -18.63 13.41 3.32
C THR A 398 -17.67 14.55 3.58
N VAL A 399 -18.10 15.63 4.23
CA VAL A 399 -17.24 16.77 4.57
C VAL A 399 -16.10 16.32 5.49
N LEU A 400 -16.39 15.56 6.54
CA LEU A 400 -15.36 15.07 7.46
C LEU A 400 -14.40 14.08 6.81
N TRP A 401 -14.90 13.19 5.95
CA TRP A 401 -14.02 12.29 5.18
C TRP A 401 -13.05 13.07 4.29
N VAL A 402 -13.55 14.05 3.54
CA VAL A 402 -12.74 14.93 2.69
C VAL A 402 -11.73 15.73 3.52
N ALA A 403 -12.16 16.29 4.65
CA ALA A 403 -11.28 17.03 5.56
C ALA A 403 -10.17 16.12 6.14
N GLY A 404 -10.50 14.89 6.55
CA GLY A 404 -9.53 13.91 7.03
C GLY A 404 -8.50 13.53 5.98
N LEU A 405 -8.94 13.31 4.73
CA LEU A 405 -8.03 13.02 3.61
C LEU A 405 -7.19 14.25 3.21
N ALA A 406 -7.75 15.46 3.25
CA ALA A 406 -7.00 16.68 2.99
C ALA A 406 -5.92 16.91 4.05
N LEU A 407 -6.25 16.64 5.34
CA LEU A 407 -5.28 16.72 6.43
C LEU A 407 -4.20 15.63 6.29
N LEU A 408 -4.58 14.40 5.87
CA LEU A 408 -3.62 13.33 5.59
C LEU A 408 -2.66 13.74 4.47
N ALA A 409 -3.17 14.26 3.36
CA ALA A 409 -2.35 14.76 2.26
C ALA A 409 -1.40 15.90 2.72
N TRP A 410 -1.86 16.79 3.59
CA TRP A 410 -1.05 17.87 4.11
C TRP A 410 0.08 17.39 5.03
N VAL A 411 -0.16 16.33 5.81
CA VAL A 411 0.86 15.71 6.66
C VAL A 411 1.87 14.92 5.83
N THR A 412 1.42 14.13 4.86
CA THR A 412 2.28 13.19 4.12
C THR A 412 2.87 13.73 2.82
N CYS A 413 2.30 14.79 2.26
CA CYS A 413 2.76 15.39 1.00
C CYS A 413 3.09 16.89 1.13
N GLY A 414 2.87 17.46 2.30
CA GLY A 414 3.00 18.89 2.55
C GLY A 414 4.25 19.27 3.35
N PRO A 415 4.19 20.44 4.02
CA PRO A 415 5.34 20.98 4.76
C PRO A 415 5.79 20.10 5.92
N MET A 416 4.92 19.29 6.49
CA MET A 416 5.33 18.34 7.53
C MET A 416 6.28 17.29 6.97
N ASN A 417 5.97 16.72 5.81
CA ASN A 417 6.86 15.78 5.13
C ASN A 417 8.22 16.41 4.84
N ALA A 418 8.23 17.66 4.36
CA ALA A 418 9.45 18.37 4.01
C ALA A 418 10.36 18.73 5.21
N TYR A 419 9.84 18.78 6.44
CA TYR A 419 10.59 19.23 7.61
C TYR A 419 10.73 18.18 8.73
N GLN A 420 9.98 17.08 8.70
CA GLN A 420 9.98 16.09 9.78
C GLN A 420 11.34 15.39 10.00
N ASP A 421 12.16 15.27 8.94
CA ASP A 421 13.50 14.66 9.04
C ASP A 421 14.52 15.61 9.66
N TYR A 422 14.23 16.91 9.70
CA TYR A 422 15.11 17.96 10.18
C TYR A 422 14.70 18.52 11.55
N LEU A 423 13.41 18.43 11.89
CA LEU A 423 12.85 18.93 13.13
C LEU A 423 12.03 17.85 13.85
N PHE A 424 12.49 17.47 15.03
CA PHE A 424 11.79 16.52 15.90
C PHE A 424 10.39 17.01 16.27
N SER A 425 10.23 18.32 16.50
CA SER A 425 8.93 18.94 16.81
C SER A 425 7.91 18.77 15.67
N ILE A 426 8.33 18.91 14.41
CA ILE A 426 7.46 18.70 13.23
C ILE A 426 7.15 17.21 13.05
N HIS A 427 8.14 16.33 13.21
CA HIS A 427 7.94 14.89 13.21
C HIS A 427 6.89 14.48 14.26
N MET A 428 7.00 14.98 15.49
CA MET A 428 6.02 14.72 16.54
C MET A 428 4.64 15.26 16.24
N LEU A 429 4.56 16.46 15.65
CA LEU A 429 3.27 17.03 15.23
C LEU A 429 2.58 16.16 14.17
N GLY A 430 3.33 15.69 13.18
CA GLY A 430 2.86 14.74 12.16
C GLY A 430 2.29 13.48 12.81
N HIS A 431 3.01 12.89 13.77
CA HIS A 431 2.55 11.73 14.54
C HIS A 431 1.23 11.98 15.29
N MET A 432 1.11 13.11 15.97
CA MET A 432 -0.11 13.45 16.72
C MET A 432 -1.32 13.60 15.79
N LEU A 433 -1.12 14.20 14.62
CA LEU A 433 -2.17 14.32 13.62
C LEU A 433 -2.56 12.96 13.02
N LEU A 434 -1.57 12.11 12.69
CA LEU A 434 -1.79 10.77 12.14
C LEU A 434 -2.53 9.86 13.12
N THR A 435 -2.17 9.90 14.41
CA THR A 435 -2.74 9.00 15.41
C THR A 435 -4.09 9.46 15.95
N MET A 436 -4.35 10.76 16.03
CA MET A 436 -5.50 11.30 16.75
C MET A 436 -6.44 12.11 15.84
N ALA A 437 -5.96 13.17 15.21
CA ALA A 437 -6.81 14.10 14.49
C ALA A 437 -7.40 13.48 13.22
N ILE A 438 -6.57 12.95 12.33
CA ILE A 438 -7.01 12.35 11.06
C ILE A 438 -8.00 11.20 11.30
N PRO A 439 -7.74 10.23 12.21
CA PRO A 439 -8.67 9.16 12.51
C PRO A 439 -10.06 9.62 12.95
N MET A 440 -10.17 10.70 13.72
CA MET A 440 -11.48 11.22 14.12
C MET A 440 -12.33 11.63 12.91
N PHE A 441 -11.74 12.32 11.95
CA PHE A 441 -12.43 12.71 10.73
C PHE A 441 -12.81 11.47 9.88
N LEU A 442 -11.88 10.55 9.71
CA LEU A 442 -12.09 9.37 8.87
C LEU A 442 -13.13 8.40 9.45
N VAL A 443 -13.12 8.17 10.77
CA VAL A 443 -14.10 7.29 11.45
C VAL A 443 -15.51 7.86 11.35
N VAL A 444 -15.68 9.18 11.54
CA VAL A 444 -17.01 9.82 11.42
C VAL A 444 -17.51 9.76 9.97
N GLY A 445 -16.62 9.75 8.98
CA GLY A 445 -16.93 9.50 7.58
C GLY A 445 -17.62 8.16 7.30
N ALA A 446 -17.48 7.17 8.19
CA ALA A 446 -18.12 5.85 8.10
C ALA A 446 -17.91 5.15 6.75
N PRO A 447 -16.66 4.95 6.29
CA PRO A 447 -16.34 4.40 4.96
C PRO A 447 -16.82 2.97 4.77
N VAL A 448 -16.76 2.14 5.81
CA VAL A 448 -17.21 0.74 5.76
C VAL A 448 -18.73 0.66 5.55
N THR A 449 -19.50 1.47 6.27
CA THR A 449 -20.95 1.57 6.11
C THR A 449 -21.32 2.08 4.71
N LEU A 450 -20.62 3.11 4.22
CA LEU A 450 -20.80 3.61 2.87
C LEU A 450 -20.55 2.53 1.82
N ALA A 451 -19.42 1.85 1.89
CA ALA A 451 -19.03 0.80 0.97
C ALA A 451 -20.01 -0.39 0.98
N ALA A 452 -20.44 -0.84 2.18
CA ALA A 452 -21.41 -1.91 2.33
C ALA A 452 -22.79 -1.58 1.73
N ARG A 453 -23.18 -0.29 1.73
CA ARG A 453 -24.43 0.19 1.12
C ARG A 453 -24.30 0.47 -0.38
N ALA A 454 -23.18 1.07 -0.80
CA ALA A 454 -22.97 1.51 -2.18
C ALA A 454 -22.59 0.38 -3.15
N ILE A 455 -21.92 -0.67 -2.65
CA ILE A 455 -21.47 -1.80 -3.46
C ILE A 455 -22.55 -2.89 -3.48
N HIS A 456 -22.95 -3.32 -4.67
CA HIS A 456 -23.89 -4.42 -4.83
C HIS A 456 -23.31 -5.74 -4.34
N ARG A 457 -24.14 -6.54 -3.65
CA ARG A 457 -23.81 -7.92 -3.32
C ARG A 457 -23.65 -8.76 -4.59
N ARG A 458 -22.60 -9.57 -4.63
CA ARG A 458 -22.44 -10.57 -5.69
C ARG A 458 -23.24 -11.83 -5.36
N THR A 459 -23.97 -12.33 -6.34
CA THR A 459 -24.82 -13.53 -6.20
C THR A 459 -24.21 -14.75 -6.88
N ASP A 460 -23.12 -14.58 -7.62
CA ASP A 460 -22.48 -15.64 -8.41
C ASP A 460 -21.41 -16.44 -7.63
N GLY A 461 -21.34 -16.28 -6.32
CA GLY A 461 -20.39 -17.00 -5.45
C GLY A 461 -18.96 -16.48 -5.51
N THR A 462 -18.66 -15.45 -6.30
CA THR A 462 -17.37 -14.75 -6.27
C THR A 462 -17.38 -13.65 -5.21
N ARG A 463 -16.21 -13.20 -4.77
CA ARG A 463 -16.09 -12.13 -3.77
C ARG A 463 -15.77 -10.80 -4.44
N GLY A 464 -16.61 -9.80 -4.19
CA GLY A 464 -16.39 -8.41 -4.60
C GLY A 464 -15.93 -7.54 -3.44
N GLY A 465 -15.82 -6.24 -3.66
CA GLY A 465 -15.37 -5.30 -2.61
C GLY A 465 -16.22 -5.34 -1.35
N ARG A 466 -17.56 -5.53 -1.49
CA ARG A 466 -18.45 -5.65 -0.34
C ARG A 466 -18.18 -6.92 0.46
N GLU A 467 -18.07 -8.06 -0.20
CA GLU A 467 -17.79 -9.35 0.43
C GLU A 467 -16.42 -9.36 1.11
N TRP A 468 -15.43 -8.71 0.50
CA TRP A 468 -14.11 -8.53 1.09
C TRP A 468 -14.12 -7.68 2.36
N ILE A 469 -14.79 -6.54 2.34
CA ILE A 469 -14.90 -5.63 3.48
C ILE A 469 -15.63 -6.34 4.63
N LEU A 470 -16.77 -6.99 4.35
CA LEU A 470 -17.53 -7.71 5.37
C LEU A 470 -16.73 -8.89 5.94
N TRP A 471 -16.00 -9.62 5.09
CA TRP A 471 -15.12 -10.69 5.56
C TRP A 471 -14.02 -10.14 6.48
N ALA A 472 -13.33 -9.08 6.08
CA ALA A 472 -12.25 -8.48 6.85
C ALA A 472 -12.72 -8.05 8.25
N VAL A 473 -13.87 -7.37 8.34
CA VAL A 473 -14.46 -6.91 9.62
C VAL A 473 -14.86 -8.09 10.55
N HIS A 474 -15.20 -9.26 9.98
CA HIS A 474 -15.64 -10.42 10.78
C HIS A 474 -14.54 -11.44 11.07
N THR A 475 -13.28 -11.19 10.70
CA THR A 475 -12.16 -12.08 11.01
C THR A 475 -11.89 -12.14 12.52
N PRO A 476 -11.33 -13.25 13.05
CA PRO A 476 -10.84 -13.30 14.43
C PRO A 476 -9.79 -12.23 14.73
N PHE A 477 -8.95 -11.91 13.76
CA PHE A 477 -7.97 -10.83 13.85
C PHE A 477 -8.64 -9.46 14.02
N ALA A 478 -9.66 -9.15 13.21
CA ALA A 478 -10.42 -7.90 13.36
C ALA A 478 -11.12 -7.82 14.72
N LYS A 479 -11.65 -8.94 15.24
CA LYS A 479 -12.22 -9.00 16.59
C LYS A 479 -11.19 -8.67 17.67
N LEU A 480 -9.98 -9.18 17.53
CA LEU A 480 -8.89 -8.92 18.48
C LEU A 480 -8.47 -7.43 18.43
N VAL A 481 -8.13 -6.91 17.25
CA VAL A 481 -7.59 -5.53 17.11
C VAL A 481 -8.65 -4.45 17.33
N SER A 482 -9.93 -4.76 17.11
CA SER A 482 -11.04 -3.84 17.41
C SER A 482 -11.55 -3.95 18.86
N HIS A 483 -11.00 -4.86 19.66
CA HIS A 483 -11.29 -4.93 21.09
C HIS A 483 -10.76 -3.66 21.78
N PRO A 484 -11.59 -2.89 22.52
CA PRO A 484 -11.20 -1.57 23.01
C PRO A 484 -9.90 -1.53 23.81
N LEU A 485 -9.66 -2.53 24.68
CA LEU A 485 -8.41 -2.60 25.45
C LEU A 485 -7.20 -2.94 24.57
N VAL A 486 -7.38 -3.80 23.55
CA VAL A 486 -6.30 -4.12 22.61
C VAL A 486 -5.98 -2.93 21.73
N ALA A 487 -7.02 -2.24 21.22
CA ALA A 487 -6.84 -1.02 20.43
C ALA A 487 -6.13 0.07 21.24
N ALA A 488 -6.49 0.25 22.52
CA ALA A 488 -5.85 1.18 23.43
C ALA A 488 -4.39 0.77 23.73
N ALA A 489 -4.14 -0.52 23.98
CA ALA A 489 -2.80 -1.03 24.23
C ALA A 489 -1.88 -0.92 23.00
N VAL A 490 -2.40 -1.20 21.81
CA VAL A 490 -1.66 -1.01 20.55
C VAL A 490 -1.39 0.47 20.33
N PHE A 491 -2.40 1.34 20.50
CA PHE A 491 -2.27 2.78 20.31
C PHE A 491 -1.16 3.38 21.18
N ILE A 492 -1.25 3.21 22.51
CA ILE A 492 -0.29 3.83 23.44
C ILE A 492 1.01 3.03 23.55
N GLY A 493 0.92 1.69 23.56
CA GLY A 493 2.09 0.82 23.71
C GLY A 493 3.03 0.92 22.50
N SER A 494 2.47 1.03 21.28
CA SER A 494 3.31 1.22 20.09
C SER A 494 4.01 2.57 20.08
N LEU A 495 3.40 3.62 20.60
CA LEU A 495 4.03 4.94 20.73
C LEU A 495 5.29 4.88 21.62
N TRP A 496 5.17 4.27 22.80
CA TRP A 496 6.31 4.08 23.69
C TRP A 496 7.38 3.16 23.07
N LEU A 497 6.93 2.03 22.53
CA LEU A 497 7.87 1.08 21.90
C LEU A 497 8.62 1.71 20.72
N PHE A 498 7.95 2.49 19.90
CA PHE A 498 8.54 3.12 18.72
C PHE A 498 9.65 4.09 19.09
N TYR A 499 9.40 5.03 20.01
CA TYR A 499 10.39 6.06 20.35
C TYR A 499 11.52 5.56 21.25
N TYR A 500 11.30 4.51 22.04
CA TYR A 500 12.30 3.95 22.96
C TYR A 500 12.96 2.66 22.45
N SER A 501 12.85 2.37 21.14
CA SER A 501 13.54 1.27 20.48
C SER A 501 14.16 1.71 19.16
N ASP A 502 14.84 0.79 18.47
CA ASP A 502 15.43 1.03 17.14
C ASP A 502 14.40 1.27 16.03
N LEU A 503 13.11 1.16 16.31
CA LEU A 503 12.05 1.42 15.32
C LEU A 503 12.03 2.89 14.87
N PHE A 504 12.26 3.83 15.80
CA PHE A 504 12.38 5.25 15.47
C PHE A 504 13.59 5.51 14.59
N ARG A 505 14.74 4.93 14.95
CA ARG A 505 15.94 5.01 14.14
C ARG A 505 15.70 4.41 12.75
N TRP A 506 15.09 3.22 12.67
CA TRP A 506 14.76 2.59 11.38
C TRP A 506 13.87 3.47 10.50
N SER A 507 12.88 4.15 11.07
CA SER A 507 11.99 5.03 10.30
C SER A 507 12.66 6.31 9.78
N LEU A 508 13.79 6.72 10.35
CA LEU A 508 14.57 7.87 9.87
C LEU A 508 15.57 7.49 8.78
N TYR A 509 16.21 6.31 8.91
CA TYR A 509 17.26 5.87 8.01
C TYR A 509 16.75 5.05 6.81
N ASP A 510 15.53 4.52 6.89
CA ASP A 510 14.98 3.61 5.89
C ASP A 510 13.59 4.05 5.46
N HIS A 511 13.40 4.22 4.15
CA HIS A 511 12.14 4.66 3.57
C HIS A 511 10.97 3.71 3.88
N LEU A 512 11.18 2.39 3.88
CA LEU A 512 10.15 1.43 4.26
C LEU A 512 9.78 1.54 5.74
N GLY A 513 10.76 1.86 6.59
CA GLY A 513 10.55 2.17 8.00
C GLY A 513 9.64 3.38 8.18
N HIS A 514 9.87 4.44 7.39
CA HIS A 514 9.02 5.64 7.38
C HIS A 514 7.59 5.33 6.94
N GLU A 515 7.41 4.64 5.82
CA GLU A 515 6.09 4.25 5.31
C GLU A 515 5.33 3.34 6.28
N TRP A 516 6.03 2.39 6.90
CA TRP A 516 5.46 1.55 7.95
C TRP A 516 4.98 2.37 9.16
N MET A 517 5.79 3.33 9.59
CA MET A 517 5.48 4.23 10.69
C MET A 517 4.18 5.01 10.42
N VAL A 518 4.08 5.69 9.29
CA VAL A 518 2.89 6.47 8.91
C VAL A 518 1.65 5.58 8.84
N ALA A 519 1.74 4.42 8.17
CA ALA A 519 0.65 3.46 8.07
C ALA A 519 0.23 2.91 9.44
N HIS A 520 1.21 2.54 10.29
CA HIS A 520 0.95 1.98 11.61
C HIS A 520 0.22 2.97 12.51
N PHE A 521 0.71 4.22 12.60
CA PHE A 521 0.11 5.23 13.47
C PHE A 521 -1.29 5.64 12.99
N LEU A 522 -1.50 5.77 11.70
CA LEU A 522 -2.83 6.05 11.13
C LEU A 522 -3.82 4.91 11.44
N ILE A 523 -3.41 3.65 11.25
CA ILE A 523 -4.28 2.49 11.47
C ILE A 523 -4.56 2.29 12.97
N SER A 524 -3.54 2.38 13.83
CA SER A 524 -3.71 2.23 15.28
C SER A 524 -4.64 3.30 15.85
N GLY A 525 -4.47 4.55 15.42
CA GLY A 525 -5.38 5.65 15.74
C GLY A 525 -6.80 5.42 15.24
N TYR A 526 -6.96 4.98 13.99
CA TYR A 526 -8.28 4.66 13.43
C TYR A 526 -9.00 3.55 14.22
N LEU A 527 -8.31 2.48 14.57
CA LEU A 527 -8.86 1.38 15.37
C LEU A 527 -9.26 1.85 16.78
N PHE A 528 -8.42 2.66 17.42
CA PHE A 528 -8.72 3.20 18.73
C PHE A 528 -9.95 4.12 18.70
N VAL A 529 -10.00 5.11 17.83
CA VAL A 529 -11.16 6.02 17.68
C VAL A 529 -12.42 5.23 17.30
N GLN A 530 -12.32 4.25 16.40
CA GLN A 530 -13.44 3.41 16.01
C GLN A 530 -13.97 2.57 17.19
N SER A 531 -13.10 2.10 18.08
CA SER A 531 -13.51 1.35 19.29
C SER A 531 -14.30 2.21 20.26
N LEU A 532 -14.03 3.52 20.31
CA LEU A 532 -14.69 4.50 21.18
C LEU A 532 -16.02 4.99 20.59
N ILE A 533 -16.02 5.47 19.34
CA ILE A 533 -17.20 6.08 18.69
C ILE A 533 -18.11 5.00 18.07
N GLY A 534 -17.53 3.98 17.43
CA GLY A 534 -18.26 2.82 16.91
C GLY A 534 -19.31 3.14 15.84
N ILE A 535 -19.02 4.04 14.88
CA ILE A 535 -19.94 4.42 13.82
C ILE A 535 -20.10 3.31 12.79
N ASP A 536 -18.98 2.77 12.33
CA ASP A 536 -18.96 1.59 11.46
C ASP A 536 -19.19 0.28 12.27
N PRO A 537 -19.59 -0.81 11.61
CA PRO A 537 -19.75 -2.11 12.27
C PRO A 537 -18.47 -2.57 12.94
N VAL A 538 -18.53 -2.81 14.24
CA VAL A 538 -17.44 -3.40 15.03
C VAL A 538 -17.94 -4.68 15.71
N PRO A 539 -17.11 -5.72 15.81
CA PRO A 539 -17.51 -7.00 16.40
C PRO A 539 -17.88 -6.90 17.89
N LEU A 540 -17.24 -5.99 18.62
CA LEU A 540 -17.44 -5.81 20.06
C LEU A 540 -17.59 -4.33 20.39
N ARG A 541 -18.57 -4.00 21.23
CA ARG A 541 -18.79 -2.64 21.76
C ARG A 541 -18.83 -2.66 23.27
N TYR A 542 -17.99 -1.86 23.90
CA TYR A 542 -18.06 -1.68 25.35
C TYR A 542 -19.18 -0.71 25.76
N PRO A 543 -19.72 -0.85 26.98
CA PRO A 543 -20.58 0.17 27.58
C PRO A 543 -19.87 1.53 27.65
N TYR A 544 -20.62 2.60 27.54
CA TYR A 544 -20.06 3.96 27.47
C TYR A 544 -19.14 4.33 28.65
N PRO A 545 -19.44 3.96 29.92
CA PRO A 545 -18.52 4.23 31.03
C PRO A 545 -17.14 3.63 30.85
N PHE A 546 -17.05 2.40 30.33
CA PHE A 546 -15.77 1.74 30.06
C PHE A 546 -15.00 2.39 28.91
N ARG A 547 -15.71 2.95 27.90
CA ARG A 547 -15.05 3.71 26.82
C ARG A 547 -14.41 4.97 27.36
N LEU A 548 -15.11 5.71 28.23
CA LEU A 548 -14.58 6.92 28.88
C LEU A 548 -13.41 6.58 29.81
N LEU A 549 -13.49 5.50 30.57
CA LEU A 549 -12.40 5.04 31.43
C LEU A 549 -11.16 4.65 30.60
N THR A 550 -11.35 3.93 29.50
CA THR A 550 -10.27 3.57 28.59
C THR A 550 -9.64 4.82 27.97
N LEU A 551 -10.45 5.78 27.54
CA LEU A 551 -9.98 7.04 26.98
C LEU A 551 -9.16 7.83 28.01
N LEU A 552 -9.65 7.94 29.26
CA LEU A 552 -8.94 8.61 30.35
C LEU A 552 -7.59 7.94 30.67
N GLY A 553 -7.54 6.60 30.69
CA GLY A 553 -6.29 5.86 30.91
C GLY A 553 -5.27 6.08 29.79
N VAL A 554 -5.72 6.07 28.54
CA VAL A 554 -4.88 6.36 27.37
C VAL A 554 -4.38 7.80 27.41
N MET A 555 -5.25 8.77 27.74
CA MET A 555 -4.88 10.18 27.87
C MET A 555 -3.79 10.39 28.93
N ALA A 556 -3.93 9.78 30.10
CA ALA A 556 -2.91 9.86 31.15
C ALA A 556 -1.57 9.29 30.68
N MET A 557 -1.55 8.11 30.07
CA MET A 557 -0.33 7.48 29.56
C MET A 557 0.31 8.29 28.42
N HIS A 558 -0.51 8.93 27.57
CA HIS A 558 -0.07 9.81 26.51
C HIS A 558 0.56 11.11 27.07
N ALA A 559 -0.05 11.70 28.10
CA ALA A 559 0.51 12.87 28.79
C ALA A 559 1.87 12.55 29.45
N PHE A 560 2.01 11.37 30.08
CA PHE A 560 3.29 10.90 30.62
C PHE A 560 4.34 10.70 29.52
N PHE A 561 3.97 10.24 28.34
CA PHE A 561 4.87 10.12 27.20
C PHE A 561 5.45 11.48 26.79
N GLY A 562 4.60 12.49 26.58
CA GLY A 562 5.06 13.84 26.25
C GLY A 562 5.96 14.44 27.35
N LEU A 563 5.59 14.26 28.63
CA LEU A 563 6.40 14.70 29.76
C LEU A 563 7.76 13.99 29.81
N ALA A 564 7.80 12.68 29.55
CA ALA A 564 9.05 11.91 29.53
C ALA A 564 10.02 12.44 28.47
N ILE A 565 9.52 12.82 27.29
CA ILE A 565 10.34 13.46 26.24
C ILE A 565 10.85 14.83 26.71
N MET A 566 9.99 15.67 27.28
CA MET A 566 10.37 17.01 27.77
C MET A 566 11.42 16.94 28.87
N MET A 567 11.36 15.94 29.74
CA MET A 567 12.31 15.76 30.84
C MET A 567 13.61 15.04 30.42
N SER A 568 13.69 14.56 29.18
CA SER A 568 14.89 13.88 28.69
C SER A 568 16.02 14.87 28.43
N ASN A 569 17.19 14.62 29.06
CA ASN A 569 18.41 15.35 28.77
C ASN A 569 19.24 14.69 27.64
N ALA A 570 18.81 13.56 27.14
CA ALA A 570 19.41 12.86 26.03
C ALA A 570 18.60 13.08 24.75
N LEU A 571 19.29 13.40 23.67
CA LEU A 571 18.66 13.56 22.36
C LEU A 571 18.31 12.19 21.77
N PHE A 572 17.06 12.03 21.34
CA PHE A 572 16.65 10.86 20.58
C PHE A 572 17.36 10.83 19.23
N VAL A 573 17.92 9.67 18.87
CA VAL A 573 18.67 9.47 17.64
C VAL A 573 19.65 10.63 17.39
N ALA A 574 20.56 10.83 18.36
CA ALA A 574 21.50 11.96 18.36
C ALA A 574 22.39 12.00 17.11
N GLU A 575 22.70 10.83 16.54
CA GLU A 575 23.43 10.68 15.28
C GLU A 575 22.65 11.20 14.06
N TRP A 576 21.33 11.37 14.15
CA TRP A 576 20.48 11.97 13.13
C TRP A 576 20.27 13.46 13.40
N PHE A 577 19.47 13.81 14.40
CA PHE A 577 19.11 15.21 14.67
C PHE A 577 20.29 16.07 15.15
N GLY A 578 21.23 15.49 15.89
CA GLY A 578 22.42 16.18 16.38
C GLY A 578 23.49 16.40 15.30
N SER A 579 23.54 15.54 14.29
CA SER A 579 24.54 15.57 13.22
C SER A 579 24.04 16.23 11.93
N MET A 580 22.79 16.71 11.88
CA MET A 580 22.13 17.27 10.70
C MET A 580 22.81 18.54 10.16
N GLY A 581 23.59 19.25 10.96
CA GLY A 581 24.26 20.50 10.58
C GLY A 581 23.30 21.68 10.35
N ARG A 582 22.14 21.65 10.96
CA ARG A 582 21.11 22.70 10.85
C ARG A 582 21.61 24.01 11.45
N THR A 583 21.54 25.08 10.66
CA THR A 583 22.04 26.43 11.03
C THR A 583 20.93 27.41 11.44
N TRP A 584 19.67 26.97 11.42
CA TRP A 584 18.49 27.77 11.74
C TRP A 584 17.59 27.05 12.76
N GLY A 585 16.70 27.81 13.38
CA GLY A 585 15.74 27.31 14.38
C GLY A 585 16.37 26.93 15.72
N PRO A 586 15.64 26.26 16.63
CA PRO A 586 16.10 25.87 17.95
C PRO A 586 17.20 24.80 17.86
N THR A 587 17.99 24.65 18.94
CA THR A 587 18.93 23.53 19.06
C THR A 587 18.19 22.19 19.03
N PRO A 588 18.83 21.06 18.66
CA PRO A 588 18.15 19.77 18.59
C PRO A 588 17.47 19.36 19.91
N LEU A 589 18.06 19.68 21.06
CA LEU A 589 17.46 19.36 22.36
C LEU A 589 16.29 20.28 22.71
N GLU A 590 16.36 21.56 22.38
CA GLU A 590 15.24 22.50 22.53
C GLU A 590 14.08 22.11 21.61
N ASP A 591 14.38 21.70 20.39
CA ASP A 591 13.37 21.22 19.44
C ASP A 591 12.71 19.92 19.91
N GLN A 592 13.48 19.01 20.52
CA GLN A 592 12.93 17.81 21.16
C GLN A 592 12.01 18.17 22.34
N TYR A 593 12.40 19.15 23.16
CA TYR A 593 11.55 19.65 24.24
C TYR A 593 10.21 20.20 23.71
N VAL A 594 10.26 20.98 22.64
CA VAL A 594 9.05 21.46 21.94
C VAL A 594 8.21 20.30 21.41
N GLY A 595 8.86 19.28 20.81
CA GLY A 595 8.20 18.06 20.35
C GLY A 595 7.49 17.31 21.48
N GLY A 596 8.11 17.18 22.64
CA GLY A 596 7.47 16.64 23.85
C GLY A 596 6.26 17.45 24.30
N GLY A 597 6.36 18.77 24.24
CA GLY A 597 5.25 19.70 24.51
C GLY A 597 4.09 19.54 23.52
N ILE A 598 4.39 19.33 22.25
CA ILE A 598 3.39 19.03 21.20
C ILE A 598 2.71 17.68 21.50
N ALA A 599 3.47 16.66 21.83
CA ALA A 599 2.91 15.36 22.20
C ALA A 599 1.95 15.51 23.38
N TRP A 600 2.33 16.23 24.40
CA TRP A 600 1.49 16.47 25.57
C TRP A 600 0.24 17.29 25.25
N SER A 601 0.37 18.46 24.60
CA SER A 601 -0.71 19.45 24.48
C SER A 601 -1.62 19.17 23.27
N VAL A 602 -1.08 18.88 22.09
CA VAL A 602 -1.86 18.66 20.86
C VAL A 602 -2.69 17.38 20.96
N GLY A 603 -2.17 16.34 21.64
CA GLY A 603 -2.90 15.12 21.90
C GLY A 603 -4.13 15.27 22.78
N GLU A 604 -4.19 16.28 23.66
CA GLU A 604 -5.32 16.49 24.58
C GLU A 604 -6.58 17.01 23.87
N ILE A 605 -6.43 17.86 22.85
CA ILE A 605 -7.57 18.46 22.14
C ILE A 605 -8.45 17.39 21.46
N PRO A 606 -7.91 16.47 20.63
CA PRO A 606 -8.68 15.37 20.05
C PRO A 606 -9.31 14.47 21.12
N THR A 607 -8.61 14.22 22.22
CA THR A 607 -9.10 13.36 23.31
C THR A 607 -10.30 13.98 24.02
N LEU A 608 -10.25 15.28 24.28
CA LEU A 608 -11.39 16.02 24.85
C LEU A 608 -12.61 15.98 23.93
N ILE A 609 -12.40 16.19 22.62
CA ILE A 609 -13.47 16.08 21.62
C ILE A 609 -14.07 14.66 21.63
N LEU A 610 -13.24 13.62 21.68
CA LEU A 610 -13.69 12.23 21.76
C LEU A 610 -14.50 11.97 23.05
N ALA A 611 -14.04 12.50 24.19
CA ALA A 611 -14.76 12.38 25.46
C ALA A 611 -16.17 13.01 25.38
N ILE A 612 -16.26 14.21 24.81
CA ILE A 612 -17.53 14.90 24.58
C ILE A 612 -18.44 14.10 23.65
N VAL A 613 -17.91 13.58 22.53
CA VAL A 613 -18.70 12.78 21.58
C VAL A 613 -19.21 11.49 22.25
N VAL A 614 -18.37 10.79 23.02
CA VAL A 614 -18.79 9.58 23.75
C VAL A 614 -19.84 9.91 24.82
N ALA A 615 -19.68 11.01 25.55
CA ALA A 615 -20.66 11.47 26.55
C ALA A 615 -22.03 11.80 25.91
N ILE A 616 -22.03 12.51 24.78
CA ILE A 616 -23.26 12.80 24.01
C ILE A 616 -23.92 11.50 23.52
N GLN A 617 -23.14 10.56 22.98
CA GLN A 617 -23.65 9.25 22.56
C GLN A 617 -24.24 8.46 23.73
N TRP A 618 -23.62 8.55 24.92
CA TRP A 618 -24.10 7.92 26.13
C TRP A 618 -25.45 8.50 26.54
N SER A 619 -25.56 9.83 26.72
CA SER A 619 -26.82 10.49 27.06
C SER A 619 -27.94 10.11 26.09
N GLN A 620 -27.68 10.15 24.78
CA GLN A 620 -28.66 9.75 23.76
C GLN A 620 -29.05 8.26 23.83
N SER A 621 -28.12 7.41 24.25
CA SER A 621 -28.39 5.97 24.42
C SER A 621 -29.31 5.73 25.61
N ASP A 622 -29.05 6.42 26.71
CA ASP A 622 -29.85 6.31 27.95
C ASP A 622 -31.25 6.85 27.73
N GLU A 623 -31.41 8.00 27.08
CA GLU A 623 -32.73 8.50 26.69
C GLU A 623 -33.52 7.50 25.83
N ARG A 624 -32.85 6.86 24.86
CA ARG A 624 -33.51 5.85 24.02
C ARG A 624 -33.87 4.59 24.80
N ALA A 625 -33.06 4.21 25.79
CA ALA A 625 -33.35 3.09 26.68
C ALA A 625 -34.54 3.41 27.56
N GLN A 626 -34.56 4.60 28.18
CA GLN A 626 -35.65 5.07 28.99
C GLN A 626 -36.96 5.11 28.20
N ARG A 627 -36.99 5.76 27.02
CA ARG A 627 -38.19 5.80 26.16
C ARG A 627 -38.65 4.41 25.68
N ARG A 628 -37.77 3.40 25.65
CA ARG A 628 -38.17 2.02 25.38
C ARG A 628 -38.77 1.35 26.59
N ALA A 629 -38.19 1.59 27.78
CA ALA A 629 -38.72 1.11 29.05
C ALA A 629 -40.11 1.67 29.34
N ASP A 630 -40.29 3.00 29.20
CA ASP A 630 -41.58 3.70 29.36
C ASP A 630 -42.65 3.09 28.45
N ARG A 631 -42.34 2.93 27.15
CA ARG A 631 -43.27 2.30 26.19
C ARG A 631 -43.54 0.82 26.49
N HIS A 632 -42.63 0.13 27.14
CA HIS A 632 -42.85 -1.25 27.57
C HIS A 632 -43.78 -1.28 28.79
N ALA A 633 -43.53 -0.41 29.78
CA ALA A 633 -44.38 -0.23 30.95
C ALA A 633 -45.84 0.13 30.57
N ASP A 634 -45.99 1.12 29.65
CA ASP A 634 -47.32 1.51 29.13
C ASP A 634 -48.06 0.34 28.46
N ARG A 635 -47.36 -0.51 27.70
CA ARG A 635 -47.97 -1.67 27.00
C ARG A 635 -48.33 -2.81 27.94
N THR A 636 -47.61 -2.95 29.04
CA THR A 636 -47.82 -4.03 30.05
C THR A 636 -48.64 -3.53 31.24
N ASP A 637 -49.26 -2.35 31.16
CA ASP A 637 -50.02 -1.71 32.22
C ASP A 637 -49.25 -1.73 33.57
N GLU A 638 -47.95 -1.37 33.49
CA GLU A 638 -47.03 -1.29 34.62
C GLU A 638 -46.94 -2.62 35.44
N GLN A 639 -47.07 -3.74 34.74
CA GLN A 639 -47.12 -5.05 35.40
C GLN A 639 -45.89 -5.32 36.27
N GLU A 640 -44.70 -4.98 35.85
CA GLU A 640 -43.45 -5.13 36.63
C GLU A 640 -43.48 -4.32 37.93
N LEU A 641 -44.02 -3.09 37.90
CA LEU A 641 -44.18 -2.22 39.07
C LEU A 641 -45.22 -2.79 40.01
N LYS A 642 -46.33 -3.32 39.49
CA LYS A 642 -47.37 -3.98 40.28
C LYS A 642 -46.84 -5.24 40.98
N GLU A 643 -46.09 -6.07 40.28
CA GLU A 643 -45.42 -7.27 40.83
C GLU A 643 -44.35 -6.90 41.88
N TYR A 644 -43.55 -5.86 41.62
CA TYR A 644 -42.57 -5.36 42.59
C TYR A 644 -43.25 -4.84 43.88
N ASN A 645 -44.29 -4.06 43.76
CA ASN A 645 -45.04 -3.54 44.90
C ASN A 645 -45.74 -4.66 45.68
N ALA A 646 -46.29 -5.66 44.97
CA ALA A 646 -46.88 -6.87 45.62
C ALA A 646 -45.81 -7.68 46.40
N ARG A 647 -44.59 -7.76 45.84
CA ARG A 647 -43.46 -8.43 46.51
C ARG A 647 -42.99 -7.66 47.74
N LEU A 648 -42.95 -6.33 47.69
CA LEU A 648 -42.61 -5.48 48.84
C LEU A 648 -43.70 -5.57 49.94
N ALA A 649 -44.96 -5.58 49.57
CA ALA A 649 -46.07 -5.79 50.52
C ALA A 649 -45.96 -7.17 51.21
N ALA A 650 -45.71 -8.23 50.48
CA ALA A 650 -45.52 -9.56 51.03
C ALA A 650 -44.28 -9.68 51.96
N LEU A 651 -43.19 -8.94 51.66
CA LEU A 651 -42.03 -8.86 52.56
C LEU A 651 -42.37 -8.10 53.85
N ALA A 652 -43.06 -6.96 53.74
CA ALA A 652 -43.49 -6.16 54.89
C ALA A 652 -44.46 -6.95 55.82
N GLU A 653 -45.40 -7.71 55.24
CA GLU A 653 -46.24 -8.62 56.02
C GLU A 653 -45.46 -9.72 56.74
N ARG A 654 -44.44 -10.27 56.09
CA ARG A 654 -43.58 -11.30 56.65
C ARG A 654 -42.76 -10.77 57.83
N ASP A 655 -42.18 -9.57 57.68
CA ASP A 655 -41.44 -8.90 58.75
C ASP A 655 -42.33 -8.53 59.93
N ALA A 656 -43.58 -8.08 59.67
CA ALA A 656 -44.57 -7.81 60.72
C ALA A 656 -45.01 -9.08 61.47
N ARG A 657 -45.01 -10.23 60.83
CA ARG A 657 -45.29 -11.55 61.48
C ARG A 657 -44.09 -12.08 62.26
N ALA A 658 -42.87 -11.79 61.81
CA ALA A 658 -41.63 -12.22 62.47
C ALA A 658 -41.28 -11.36 63.70
N GLY A 659 -41.79 -10.14 63.78
CA GLY A 659 -41.65 -9.24 64.93
C GLY A 659 -42.74 -9.39 66.02
N ARG A 660 -43.69 -10.32 65.86
CA ARG A 660 -44.60 -10.78 66.88
C ARG A 660 -44.15 -12.14 67.40
#